data_9f5ab86ca7a0e6021599e38d6c8b6cf2
#
_entry.id   9f5ab86ca7a0e6021599e38d6c8b6cf2
#
_cell.length_a   1.000
_cell.length_b   1.000
_cell.length_c   1.000
_cell.angle_alpha   90.00
_cell.angle_beta   90.00
_cell.angle_gamma   90.00
#
_symmetry.space_group_name_H-M   'P 1'
#
loop_
_entity.id
_entity.type
_entity.pdbx_description
1 polymer ?
#
loop_
_entity_poly.entity_id
_entity_poly.type
_entity_poly.pdbx_seq_one_letter_code
_entity_poly.pdbx_strand_id
1 'polypeptide(L)'
;MDQITRILEKLNQQRSGETTVTLADFMPLSLAEIRSQNTGRLSREEAQLLHRAAQKEKQNNILYTARMLTRANPLLKKEMNAARYYGATPYGYDDIIPPRAEKFVAPGAVSSMFSPAGYLTELYREARELHPKDSDRNLDKRRPDLAKLVLSQDNLDNEISALSLANAQLETALMTKTGQTDKSKYYETLAKSRNSGVTPYNVPFEGIHNALAQRNFVLPDNILSNPAKFAILAAYDAGISPKLYNILTEDTESLTGTDLEKSLKRNFPKVKIKDLMTLDALANYYELPADDIQALIAAEITGRLPTPDVYNDDNKLVIPAINTGGKITFSELAKTQSDEKQADYIDLIPQGGNQFLVNFSVKETKKDATHFSIGYNKSFNNLADKNGFVPLAGEHYSIPVTLDAKILEKKTKIGITRKKPEPASDENHYTSATFTIHPNAEPSIWLLRLNKTLRLAKVSGMTPHETQHALIHVRNDSSEYELRRFTETLLYRKRYGIDTETALMLCNASISRISYDGQLSHFDRLFNNPPLNGVTYTLGGDDIPMEPDAGDPRREVLKRAFRVDNTGLWQLLVITNRENKSKTIENKTEKLRGLLFVRLLADVHNLTVAQLDALLQISPYNSMNVYALDGKTRQEMLSFLSRLTQWLNTQNITVEQLMLLLDKISPAAPTKEMQVLLDLLRNGGIDKTNTKTLYTTMAPVITAAMQLDITESGEALLRWLDNNHPAGILTTSEAWKLIIKKGQTAGDKEKLAAWCQALAQRVLVIRTFTLSNAELQTLSQGAPPEPLLNCITSVISIT
;
A
#
# COMPACT_ATOMS: atom_id res chain seq x y z
N MET A 1 15.16 -39.91 21.90
CA MET A 1 14.81 -39.98 20.45
C MET A 1 13.30 -40.12 20.22
N ASP A 2 12.62 -40.88 21.01
CA ASP A 2 11.23 -41.23 20.75
C ASP A 2 10.22 -40.08 20.72
N GLN A 3 10.36 -39.08 21.57
CA GLN A 3 9.42 -37.95 21.61
C GLN A 3 9.57 -37.00 20.42
N ILE A 4 10.79 -36.74 19.98
CA ILE A 4 11.06 -35.83 18.85
C ILE A 4 10.60 -36.48 17.55
N THR A 5 10.84 -37.77 17.36
CA THR A 5 10.35 -38.52 16.23
C THR A 5 8.83 -38.47 16.11
N ARG A 6 8.12 -38.65 17.23
CA ARG A 6 6.65 -38.53 17.28
C ARG A 6 6.16 -37.11 16.93
N ILE A 7 6.87 -36.07 17.38
CA ILE A 7 6.52 -34.68 17.06
C ILE A 7 6.70 -34.43 15.54
N LEU A 8 7.79 -34.91 14.96
CA LEU A 8 8.03 -34.79 13.51
C LEU A 8 7.03 -35.59 12.68
N GLU A 9 6.71 -36.82 13.10
CA GLU A 9 5.65 -37.63 12.46
C GLU A 9 4.28 -36.94 12.53
N LYS A 10 3.92 -36.38 13.66
CA LYS A 10 2.69 -35.61 13.87
C LYS A 10 2.64 -34.39 12.91
N LEU A 11 3.74 -33.66 12.74
CA LEU A 11 3.84 -32.54 11.81
C LEU A 11 3.72 -32.98 10.37
N ASN A 12 4.34 -34.10 10.00
CA ASN A 12 4.29 -34.64 8.66
C ASN A 12 2.90 -35.19 8.30
N GLN A 13 2.19 -35.81 9.24
CA GLN A 13 0.81 -36.25 9.04
C GLN A 13 -0.20 -35.09 8.86
N GLN A 14 0.11 -33.91 9.40
CA GLN A 14 -0.76 -32.73 9.31
C GLN A 14 -0.47 -31.83 8.12
N ARG A 15 0.55 -32.15 7.30
CA ARG A 15 0.87 -31.45 6.05
C ARG A 15 0.45 -32.28 4.85
N SER A 16 -0.25 -31.64 3.92
CA SER A 16 -0.69 -32.20 2.65
C SER A 16 0.31 -32.01 1.50
N GLY A 17 1.63 -31.94 1.78
CA GLY A 17 2.65 -31.63 0.78
C GLY A 17 3.73 -32.71 0.67
N GLU A 18 4.38 -32.83 -0.48
CA GLU A 18 5.37 -33.85 -0.84
C GLU A 18 6.69 -33.80 -0.04
N THR A 19 6.99 -32.73 0.70
CA THR A 19 8.25 -32.59 1.45
C THR A 19 8.06 -32.96 2.92
N THR A 20 8.73 -34.03 3.33
CA THR A 20 8.79 -34.43 4.76
C THR A 20 9.63 -33.44 5.54
N VAL A 21 9.07 -32.96 6.66
CA VAL A 21 9.75 -32.05 7.58
C VAL A 21 10.73 -32.86 8.45
N THR A 22 11.96 -32.40 8.51
CA THR A 22 13.05 -33.01 9.27
C THR A 22 13.51 -32.08 10.40
N LEU A 23 14.30 -32.58 11.33
CA LEU A 23 14.89 -31.76 12.38
C LEU A 23 15.80 -30.64 11.84
N ALA A 24 16.39 -30.85 10.66
CA ALA A 24 17.25 -29.88 10.00
C ALA A 24 16.52 -28.59 9.64
N ASP A 25 15.24 -28.67 9.28
CA ASP A 25 14.42 -27.52 8.89
C ASP A 25 14.19 -26.53 10.06
N PHE A 26 14.34 -27.00 11.29
CA PHE A 26 14.18 -26.20 12.49
C PHE A 26 15.50 -25.63 13.06
N MET A 27 16.65 -26.03 12.52
CA MET A 27 17.96 -25.55 13.00
C MET A 27 18.20 -24.04 12.84
N PRO A 28 17.73 -23.37 11.76
CA PRO A 28 17.90 -21.93 11.61
C PRO A 28 16.85 -21.11 12.40
N LEU A 29 15.79 -21.75 12.88
CA LEU A 29 14.63 -21.08 13.45
C LEU A 29 14.78 -20.81 14.95
N SER A 30 14.32 -19.63 15.40
CA SER A 30 14.13 -19.33 16.81
C SER A 30 12.90 -20.06 17.36
N LEU A 31 12.79 -20.15 18.69
CA LEU A 31 11.61 -20.74 19.34
C LEU A 31 10.31 -20.00 18.97
N ALA A 32 10.39 -18.69 18.85
CA ALA A 32 9.26 -17.85 18.47
C ALA A 32 8.78 -18.17 17.03
N GLU A 33 9.71 -18.32 16.10
CA GLU A 33 9.40 -18.67 14.70
C GLU A 33 8.83 -20.09 14.59
N ILE A 34 9.38 -21.05 15.32
CA ILE A 34 8.83 -22.42 15.35
C ILE A 34 7.38 -22.42 15.84
N ARG A 35 7.08 -21.62 16.87
CA ARG A 35 5.72 -21.50 17.40
C ARG A 35 4.77 -20.79 16.44
N SER A 36 5.21 -19.70 15.82
CA SER A 36 4.38 -18.94 14.87
C SER A 36 4.04 -19.74 13.61
N GLN A 37 5.02 -20.45 13.06
CA GLN A 37 4.82 -21.27 11.85
C GLN A 37 3.99 -22.53 12.09
N ASN A 38 3.92 -23.01 13.33
CA ASN A 38 3.20 -24.23 13.68
C ASN A 38 2.06 -23.98 14.70
N THR A 39 1.49 -22.79 14.68
CA THR A 39 0.35 -22.40 15.55
C THR A 39 -0.82 -23.40 15.37
N GLY A 40 -1.31 -23.94 16.48
CA GLY A 40 -2.39 -24.94 16.49
C GLY A 40 -1.96 -26.37 16.15
N ARG A 41 -0.71 -26.59 15.71
CA ARG A 41 -0.18 -27.93 15.40
C ARG A 41 0.75 -28.48 16.49
N LEU A 42 1.50 -27.62 17.15
CA LEU A 42 2.39 -27.95 18.24
C LEU A 42 1.93 -27.29 19.54
N SER A 43 2.00 -28.04 20.65
CA SER A 43 1.91 -27.45 21.96
C SER A 43 3.16 -26.62 22.28
N ARG A 44 3.08 -25.79 23.32
CA ARG A 44 4.23 -24.99 23.80
C ARG A 44 5.42 -25.87 24.15
N GLU A 45 5.16 -26.99 24.86
CA GLU A 45 6.18 -27.93 25.28
C GLU A 45 6.79 -28.70 24.10
N GLU A 46 5.96 -29.12 23.14
CA GLU A 46 6.43 -29.77 21.91
C GLU A 46 7.36 -28.86 21.10
N ALA A 47 6.99 -27.57 20.95
CA ALA A 47 7.82 -26.59 20.25
C ALA A 47 9.16 -26.35 20.95
N GLN A 48 9.19 -26.30 22.27
CA GLN A 48 10.41 -26.17 23.05
C GLN A 48 11.31 -27.41 22.92
N LEU A 49 10.74 -28.61 23.00
CA LEU A 49 11.49 -29.85 22.80
C LEU A 49 12.12 -29.92 21.40
N LEU A 50 11.34 -29.55 20.38
CA LEU A 50 11.80 -29.53 19.00
C LEU A 50 12.94 -28.52 18.80
N HIS A 51 12.79 -27.30 19.33
CA HIS A 51 13.84 -26.27 19.28
C HIS A 51 15.12 -26.72 19.96
N ARG A 52 15.03 -27.27 21.18
CA ARG A 52 16.21 -27.78 21.88
C ARG A 52 16.92 -28.90 21.11
N ALA A 53 16.15 -29.81 20.53
CA ALA A 53 16.72 -30.88 19.71
C ALA A 53 17.40 -30.34 18.45
N ALA A 54 16.78 -29.38 17.78
CA ALA A 54 17.34 -28.73 16.58
C ALA A 54 18.63 -27.95 16.89
N GLN A 55 18.69 -27.23 18.00
CA GLN A 55 19.91 -26.54 18.44
C GLN A 55 21.03 -27.50 18.82
N LYS A 56 20.70 -28.63 19.49
CA LYS A 56 21.65 -29.69 19.81
C LYS A 56 22.24 -30.29 18.53
N GLU A 57 21.40 -30.57 17.55
CA GLU A 57 21.84 -31.14 16.26
C GLU A 57 22.68 -30.14 15.45
N LYS A 58 22.31 -28.85 15.46
CA LYS A 58 23.12 -27.77 14.87
C LYS A 58 24.52 -27.69 15.46
N GLN A 59 24.65 -27.81 16.79
CA GLN A 59 25.93 -27.81 17.46
C GLN A 59 26.76 -29.03 17.09
N ASN A 60 26.15 -30.22 17.05
CA ASN A 60 26.80 -31.45 16.64
C ASN A 60 27.33 -31.33 15.20
N ASN A 61 26.57 -30.76 14.28
CA ASN A 61 26.95 -30.54 12.90
C ASN A 61 28.11 -29.54 12.76
N ILE A 62 28.12 -28.46 13.54
CA ILE A 62 29.22 -27.48 13.60
C ILE A 62 30.50 -28.17 14.10
N LEU A 63 30.40 -28.93 15.19
CA LEU A 63 31.57 -29.70 15.74
C LEU A 63 32.08 -30.73 14.75
N TYR A 64 31.19 -31.46 14.08
CA TYR A 64 31.58 -32.43 13.04
C TYR A 64 32.26 -31.74 11.86
N THR A 65 31.71 -30.62 11.36
CA THR A 65 32.28 -29.85 10.27
C THR A 65 33.65 -29.29 10.66
N ALA A 66 33.77 -28.72 11.87
CA ALA A 66 35.04 -28.22 12.38
C ALA A 66 36.11 -29.34 12.46
N ARG A 67 35.72 -30.56 12.92
CA ARG A 67 36.61 -31.73 12.93
C ARG A 67 37.02 -32.17 11.51
N MET A 68 36.09 -32.14 10.57
CA MET A 68 36.39 -32.47 9.17
C MET A 68 37.31 -31.45 8.51
N LEU A 69 37.09 -30.14 8.75
CA LEU A 69 37.94 -29.06 8.26
C LEU A 69 39.35 -29.15 8.88
N THR A 70 39.47 -29.43 10.17
CA THR A 70 40.77 -29.65 10.82
C THR A 70 41.50 -30.91 10.30
N ARG A 71 40.78 -31.95 9.93
CA ARG A 71 41.36 -33.13 9.27
C ARG A 71 41.80 -32.87 7.84
N ALA A 72 41.05 -32.02 7.12
CA ALA A 72 41.33 -31.70 5.72
C ALA A 72 42.44 -30.63 5.53
N ASN A 73 42.67 -29.77 6.51
CA ASN A 73 43.69 -28.70 6.43
C ASN A 73 45.01 -29.09 7.06
N PRO A 74 46.10 -29.26 6.28
CA PRO A 74 47.42 -29.66 6.79
C PRO A 74 48.03 -28.68 7.81
N LEU A 75 47.74 -27.38 7.70
CA LEU A 75 48.25 -26.36 8.61
C LEU A 75 47.57 -26.43 9.98
N LEU A 76 46.26 -26.59 10.05
CA LEU A 76 45.53 -26.80 11.29
C LEU A 76 45.90 -28.09 11.96
N LYS A 77 46.19 -29.16 11.17
CA LYS A 77 46.65 -30.43 11.68
C LYS A 77 48.07 -30.30 12.28
N LYS A 78 48.92 -29.42 11.73
CA LYS A 78 50.26 -29.14 12.24
C LYS A 78 50.24 -28.39 13.56
N GLU A 79 49.37 -27.40 13.71
CA GLU A 79 49.17 -26.64 14.97
C GLU A 79 48.56 -27.50 16.08
N MET A 80 47.62 -28.36 15.77
CA MET A 80 47.08 -29.33 16.71
C MET A 80 48.12 -30.39 17.11
N ASN A 81 48.98 -30.81 16.18
CA ASN A 81 50.08 -31.72 16.51
C ASN A 81 51.15 -31.03 17.37
N ALA A 82 51.42 -29.75 17.18
CA ALA A 82 52.30 -28.99 18.05
C ALA A 82 51.75 -28.88 19.48
N ALA A 83 50.46 -28.60 19.65
CA ALA A 83 49.80 -28.63 20.97
C ALA A 83 49.82 -30.00 21.63
N ARG A 84 49.76 -31.10 20.86
CA ARG A 84 49.96 -32.49 21.33
C ARG A 84 51.39 -32.76 21.79
N TYR A 85 52.39 -32.07 21.27
CA TYR A 85 53.79 -32.25 21.59
C TYR A 85 54.20 -31.62 22.94
N TYR A 86 53.46 -30.60 23.38
CA TYR A 86 53.69 -29.86 24.66
C TYR A 86 53.01 -30.47 25.86
N GLY A 87 52.78 -31.77 25.89
CA GLY A 87 52.26 -32.47 27.07
C GLY A 87 50.99 -33.28 26.84
N ALA A 88 50.50 -33.30 25.61
CA ALA A 88 49.43 -34.21 25.25
C ALA A 88 49.95 -35.54 24.74
N THR A 89 49.33 -36.65 25.16
CA THR A 89 49.56 -37.98 24.63
C THR A 89 49.35 -38.01 23.10
N PRO A 90 50.03 -38.93 22.36
CA PRO A 90 49.83 -39.04 20.87
C PRO A 90 48.38 -39.29 20.48
N TYR A 91 47.57 -39.79 21.35
CA TYR A 91 46.12 -39.85 21.26
C TYR A 91 45.61 -38.65 22.01
N GLY A 92 45.12 -37.60 21.39
CA GLY A 92 44.59 -36.41 22.06
C GLY A 92 43.59 -36.75 23.16
N TYR A 93 43.38 -35.79 24.03
CA TYR A 93 42.44 -35.94 25.14
C TYR A 93 41.05 -36.43 24.66
N ASP A 94 40.65 -36.02 23.49
CA ASP A 94 39.42 -36.43 22.80
C ASP A 94 39.43 -37.89 22.30
N ASP A 95 40.58 -38.49 22.10
CA ASP A 95 40.71 -39.89 21.70
C ASP A 95 40.66 -40.83 22.92
N ILE A 96 41.12 -40.36 24.08
CA ILE A 96 41.09 -41.10 25.32
C ILE A 96 39.75 -40.90 26.05
N ILE A 97 39.26 -39.69 26.06
CA ILE A 97 37.97 -39.31 26.64
C ILE A 97 37.18 -38.64 25.49
N PRO A 98 36.51 -39.43 24.64
CA PRO A 98 35.69 -38.83 23.58
C PRO A 98 34.67 -37.91 24.26
N PRO A 99 34.58 -36.65 23.82
CA PRO A 99 33.62 -35.73 24.38
C PRO A 99 32.23 -36.31 24.14
N ARG A 100 31.70 -36.94 25.15
CA ARG A 100 30.32 -37.37 25.13
C ARG A 100 29.48 -36.13 25.34
N ALA A 101 29.00 -35.55 24.23
CA ALA A 101 28.09 -34.37 24.26
C ALA A 101 26.92 -34.55 25.22
N GLU A 102 26.55 -35.81 25.50
CA GLU A 102 25.54 -36.21 26.46
C GLU A 102 25.92 -35.91 27.93
N LYS A 103 27.22 -35.80 28.23
CA LYS A 103 27.72 -35.50 29.59
C LYS A 103 27.94 -34.01 29.85
N PHE A 104 27.90 -33.19 28.85
CA PHE A 104 28.06 -31.75 28.97
C PHE A 104 26.68 -31.07 29.01
N VAL A 105 26.56 -30.09 29.88
CA VAL A 105 25.39 -29.25 29.94
C VAL A 105 25.36 -28.42 28.64
N ALA A 106 24.25 -28.47 27.91
CA ALA A 106 24.07 -27.64 26.72
C ALA A 106 24.29 -26.15 27.06
N PRO A 107 25.00 -25.35 26.22
CA PRO A 107 25.24 -23.93 26.52
C PRO A 107 23.98 -23.13 26.84
N GLY A 108 22.85 -23.51 26.27
CA GLY A 108 21.55 -22.88 26.52
C GLY A 108 20.79 -23.44 27.72
N ALA A 109 21.33 -24.44 28.45
CA ALA A 109 20.65 -24.98 29.62
C ALA A 109 20.82 -24.04 30.83
N VAL A 110 19.82 -23.97 31.70
CA VAL A 110 19.85 -23.15 32.92
C VAL A 110 21.08 -23.44 33.78
N SER A 111 21.49 -24.68 33.87
CA SER A 111 22.65 -25.13 34.66
C SER A 111 24.01 -24.85 33.98
N SER A 112 24.01 -24.31 32.78
CA SER A 112 25.27 -23.94 32.07
C SER A 112 25.79 -22.60 32.62
N MET A 113 27.10 -22.56 32.92
CA MET A 113 27.78 -21.31 33.27
C MET A 113 27.82 -20.29 32.11
N PHE A 114 27.62 -20.75 30.88
CA PHE A 114 27.52 -19.90 29.68
C PHE A 114 26.08 -19.50 29.33
N SER A 115 25.14 -19.89 30.17
CA SER A 115 23.74 -19.48 29.97
C SER A 115 23.49 -18.06 30.46
N PRO A 116 22.46 -17.38 29.95
CA PRO A 116 22.00 -16.11 30.53
C PRO A 116 21.67 -16.21 32.02
N ALA A 117 21.23 -17.38 32.51
CA ALA A 117 21.01 -17.63 33.94
C ALA A 117 22.32 -17.64 34.72
N GLY A 118 23.36 -18.26 34.19
CA GLY A 118 24.72 -18.22 34.78
C GLY A 118 25.24 -16.80 34.86
N TYR A 119 25.12 -16.03 33.75
CA TYR A 119 25.54 -14.63 33.75
C TYR A 119 24.74 -13.77 34.74
N LEU A 120 23.42 -13.96 34.82
CA LEU A 120 22.59 -13.23 35.77
C LEU A 120 22.97 -13.57 37.24
N THR A 121 23.29 -14.81 37.54
CA THR A 121 23.72 -15.24 38.87
C THR A 121 25.03 -14.56 39.28
N GLU A 122 26.03 -14.53 38.40
CA GLU A 122 27.28 -13.84 38.64
C GLU A 122 27.09 -12.31 38.78
N LEU A 123 26.33 -11.73 37.90
CA LEU A 123 26.03 -10.28 37.96
C LEU A 123 25.31 -9.93 39.28
N TYR A 124 24.35 -10.76 39.71
CA TYR A 124 23.64 -10.57 40.97
C TYR A 124 24.61 -10.67 42.17
N ARG A 125 25.51 -11.62 42.16
CA ARG A 125 26.52 -11.79 43.20
C ARG A 125 27.44 -10.58 43.31
N GLU A 126 28.03 -10.15 42.19
CA GLU A 126 28.89 -8.96 42.10
C GLU A 126 28.15 -7.69 42.54
N ALA A 127 26.94 -7.47 42.02
CA ALA A 127 26.16 -6.29 42.37
C ALA A 127 25.75 -6.24 43.84
N ARG A 128 25.52 -7.39 44.48
CA ARG A 128 25.20 -7.52 45.88
C ARG A 128 26.39 -7.20 46.77
N GLU A 129 27.61 -7.50 46.34
CA GLU A 129 28.84 -7.26 47.08
C GLU A 129 29.35 -5.82 46.99
N LEU A 130 28.85 -5.00 46.02
CA LEU A 130 29.20 -3.61 45.83
C LEU A 130 28.92 -2.74 47.08
N HIS A 131 27.94 -3.12 47.92
CA HIS A 131 27.58 -2.36 49.10
C HIS A 131 27.38 -3.26 50.31
N PRO A 132 27.79 -2.85 51.52
CA PRO A 132 27.53 -3.61 52.73
C PRO A 132 26.04 -3.99 52.93
N LYS A 133 25.77 -5.13 53.54
CA LYS A 133 24.39 -5.61 53.78
C LYS A 133 23.49 -4.63 54.53
N ASP A 134 24.06 -3.82 55.37
CA ASP A 134 23.34 -2.83 56.19
C ASP A 134 23.07 -1.53 55.46
N SER A 135 23.67 -1.30 54.32
CA SER A 135 23.52 -0.10 53.49
C SER A 135 22.14 -0.09 52.80
N ASP A 136 21.49 1.08 52.77
CA ASP A 136 20.26 1.27 51.99
C ASP A 136 20.51 1.13 50.48
N ARG A 137 21.76 1.19 50.04
CA ARG A 137 22.15 0.96 48.64
C ARG A 137 22.37 -0.50 48.29
N ASN A 138 22.34 -1.41 49.28
CA ASN A 138 22.50 -2.85 49.04
C ASN A 138 21.40 -3.40 48.13
N LEU A 139 21.76 -4.23 47.19
CA LEU A 139 20.86 -4.74 46.16
C LEU A 139 19.65 -5.49 46.74
N ASP A 140 19.89 -6.32 47.77
CA ASP A 140 18.83 -7.11 48.42
C ASP A 140 17.77 -6.23 49.10
N LYS A 141 18.16 -5.06 49.61
CA LYS A 141 17.21 -4.07 50.14
C LYS A 141 16.43 -3.33 49.06
N ARG A 142 17.11 -2.97 47.96
CA ARG A 142 16.48 -2.24 46.84
C ARG A 142 15.61 -3.13 45.95
N ARG A 143 16.01 -4.37 45.74
CA ARG A 143 15.37 -5.33 44.85
C ARG A 143 15.28 -6.73 45.53
N PRO A 144 14.48 -6.86 46.61
CA PRO A 144 14.30 -8.14 47.32
C PRO A 144 13.62 -9.21 46.44
N ASP A 145 13.03 -8.82 45.34
CA ASP A 145 12.42 -9.71 44.34
C ASP A 145 13.47 -10.53 43.58
N LEU A 146 14.67 -10.00 43.36
CA LEU A 146 15.73 -10.72 42.63
C LEU A 146 16.22 -11.96 43.36
N ALA A 147 16.32 -11.90 44.68
CA ALA A 147 16.69 -13.06 45.50
C ALA A 147 15.67 -14.22 45.43
N LYS A 148 14.41 -13.92 45.07
CA LYS A 148 13.31 -14.86 44.93
C LYS A 148 13.06 -15.31 43.50
N LEU A 149 13.83 -14.81 42.52
CA LEU A 149 13.68 -15.15 41.14
C LEU A 149 14.04 -16.61 40.88
N VAL A 150 13.09 -17.38 40.38
CA VAL A 150 13.31 -18.79 40.03
C VAL A 150 13.90 -18.84 38.62
N LEU A 151 15.14 -19.30 38.54
CA LEU A 151 15.82 -19.56 37.28
C LEU A 151 15.41 -20.94 36.75
N SER A 152 14.37 -21.01 35.96
CA SER A 152 13.91 -22.21 35.25
C SER A 152 14.25 -22.15 33.78
N GLN A 153 14.29 -23.28 33.09
CA GLN A 153 14.49 -23.32 31.64
C GLN A 153 13.37 -22.59 30.91
N ASP A 154 12.14 -22.65 31.42
CA ASP A 154 11.01 -21.93 30.84
C ASP A 154 11.21 -20.42 30.93
N ASN A 155 11.73 -19.93 32.06
CA ASN A 155 12.04 -18.49 32.19
C ASN A 155 13.21 -18.05 31.32
N LEU A 156 14.14 -18.95 31.03
CA LEU A 156 15.27 -18.68 30.16
C LEU A 156 14.86 -18.68 28.66
N ASP A 157 13.98 -19.58 28.26
CA ASP A 157 13.53 -19.74 26.89
C ASP A 157 12.39 -18.79 26.53
N ASN A 158 11.72 -18.18 27.53
CA ASN A 158 10.66 -17.21 27.29
C ASN A 158 11.23 -15.82 27.11
N GLU A 159 11.15 -15.31 25.89
CA GLU A 159 11.39 -13.89 25.61
C GLU A 159 10.19 -13.07 26.12
N ILE A 160 10.38 -12.33 27.20
CA ILE A 160 9.39 -11.39 27.71
C ILE A 160 9.78 -9.99 27.23
N SER A 161 8.90 -9.35 26.47
CA SER A 161 9.10 -7.97 26.04
C SER A 161 9.28 -7.06 27.26
N ALA A 162 10.33 -6.22 27.25
CA ALA A 162 10.54 -5.19 28.27
C ALA A 162 9.34 -4.25 28.40
N LEU A 163 8.64 -3.97 27.28
CA LEU A 163 7.41 -3.20 27.26
C LEU A 163 6.27 -3.91 28.00
N SER A 164 6.14 -5.24 27.88
CA SER A 164 5.14 -6.01 28.61
C SER A 164 5.37 -5.95 30.12
N LEU A 165 6.65 -6.03 30.56
CA LEU A 165 7.01 -5.86 31.97
C LEU A 165 6.73 -4.46 32.47
N ALA A 166 7.14 -3.43 31.71
CA ALA A 166 6.88 -2.04 32.05
C ALA A 166 5.37 -1.76 32.15
N ASN A 167 4.58 -2.24 31.20
CA ASN A 167 3.13 -2.10 31.22
C ASN A 167 2.48 -2.80 32.42
N ALA A 168 2.92 -4.01 32.76
CA ALA A 168 2.42 -4.71 33.95
C ALA A 168 2.73 -3.97 35.26
N GLN A 169 3.92 -3.35 35.35
CA GLN A 169 4.29 -2.52 36.50
C GLN A 169 3.49 -1.22 36.56
N LEU A 170 3.31 -0.55 35.44
CA LEU A 170 2.49 0.65 35.33
C LEU A 170 1.03 0.36 35.68
N GLU A 171 0.45 -0.73 35.17
CA GLU A 171 -0.90 -1.18 35.53
C GLU A 171 -1.03 -1.35 37.05
N THR A 172 -0.09 -2.09 37.66
CA THR A 172 -0.09 -2.34 39.11
C THR A 172 0.00 -1.04 39.91
N ALA A 173 0.89 -0.14 39.52
CA ALA A 173 1.07 1.17 40.15
C ALA A 173 -0.19 2.04 40.03
N LEU A 174 -0.82 2.05 38.86
CA LEU A 174 -2.04 2.81 38.62
C LEU A 174 -3.25 2.22 39.38
N MET A 175 -3.40 0.90 39.38
CA MET A 175 -4.46 0.23 40.16
C MET A 175 -4.30 0.55 41.67
N THR A 176 -3.08 0.47 42.19
CA THR A 176 -2.79 0.83 43.57
C THR A 176 -3.11 2.28 43.89
N LYS A 177 -2.69 3.22 42.98
CA LYS A 177 -2.93 4.65 43.15
C LYS A 177 -4.39 5.04 43.06
N THR A 178 -5.16 4.35 42.25
CA THR A 178 -6.59 4.66 41.99
C THR A 178 -7.52 3.86 42.92
N GLY A 179 -7.01 2.88 43.68
CA GLY A 179 -7.81 1.97 44.47
C GLY A 179 -8.71 1.04 43.66
N GLN A 180 -8.47 0.94 42.34
CA GLN A 180 -9.23 0.06 41.46
C GLN A 180 -8.66 -1.36 41.51
N THR A 181 -9.54 -2.34 41.72
CA THR A 181 -9.20 -3.77 41.70
C THR A 181 -9.57 -4.45 40.38
N ASP A 182 -10.40 -3.80 39.57
CA ASP A 182 -10.91 -4.31 38.29
C ASP A 182 -10.19 -3.63 37.11
N LYS A 183 -9.39 -4.40 36.39
CA LYS A 183 -8.68 -3.94 35.21
C LYS A 183 -9.63 -3.42 34.10
N SER A 184 -10.81 -4.02 33.96
CA SER A 184 -11.77 -3.65 32.90
C SER A 184 -12.22 -2.21 33.04
N LYS A 185 -12.50 -1.76 34.26
CA LYS A 185 -12.91 -0.37 34.54
C LYS A 185 -11.79 0.63 34.27
N TYR A 186 -10.56 0.24 34.57
CA TYR A 186 -9.40 1.05 34.25
C TYR A 186 -9.25 1.25 32.74
N TYR A 187 -9.29 0.16 31.97
CA TYR A 187 -9.20 0.24 30.51
C TYR A 187 -10.39 0.94 29.87
N GLU A 188 -11.58 0.82 30.45
CA GLU A 188 -12.74 1.60 30.03
C GLU A 188 -12.52 3.11 30.21
N THR A 189 -11.83 3.51 31.30
CA THR A 189 -11.46 4.91 31.54
C THR A 189 -10.44 5.40 30.51
N LEU A 190 -9.43 4.60 30.18
CA LEU A 190 -8.46 4.91 29.13
C LEU A 190 -9.13 5.03 27.76
N ALA A 191 -10.11 4.17 27.45
CA ALA A 191 -10.84 4.22 26.20
C ALA A 191 -11.74 5.47 26.06
N LYS A 192 -12.06 6.15 27.17
CA LYS A 192 -12.80 7.41 27.19
C LYS A 192 -11.91 8.65 27.31
N SER A 193 -10.64 8.48 27.65
CA SER A 193 -9.69 9.58 27.87
C SER A 193 -9.29 10.24 26.56
N ARG A 194 -9.34 11.57 26.52
CA ARG A 194 -8.92 12.37 25.37
C ARG A 194 -7.65 13.20 25.65
N ASN A 195 -6.84 12.73 26.58
CA ASN A 195 -5.69 13.48 27.07
C ASN A 195 -4.57 13.61 26.02
N SER A 196 -3.93 14.77 25.96
CA SER A 196 -2.67 15.05 25.23
C SER A 196 -2.59 14.56 23.77
N GLY A 197 -3.66 14.71 22.98
CA GLY A 197 -3.64 14.26 21.58
C GLY A 197 -3.39 12.74 21.40
N VAL A 198 -3.27 11.98 22.51
CA VAL A 198 -3.23 10.52 22.45
C VAL A 198 -4.59 10.01 22.01
N THR A 199 -4.58 9.03 21.15
CA THR A 199 -5.80 8.33 20.77
C THR A 199 -6.40 7.66 21.99
N PRO A 200 -7.73 7.63 22.18
CA PRO A 200 -8.33 6.84 23.23
C PRO A 200 -7.85 5.40 23.12
N TYR A 201 -7.20 4.89 24.18
CA TYR A 201 -6.65 3.54 24.17
C TYR A 201 -7.77 2.50 24.38
N ASN A 202 -8.14 1.81 23.32
CA ASN A 202 -9.18 0.78 23.35
C ASN A 202 -8.55 -0.62 23.27
N VAL A 203 -8.33 -1.25 24.41
CA VAL A 203 -7.63 -2.54 24.53
C VAL A 203 -8.21 -3.64 23.62
N PRO A 204 -9.53 -3.89 23.58
CA PRO A 204 -10.08 -4.90 22.69
C PRO A 204 -9.83 -4.60 21.21
N PHE A 205 -9.97 -3.33 20.82
CA PHE A 205 -9.71 -2.88 19.44
C PHE A 205 -8.24 -3.06 19.07
N GLU A 206 -7.33 -2.56 19.90
CA GLU A 206 -5.88 -2.68 19.68
C GLU A 206 -5.43 -4.14 19.60
N GLY A 207 -5.98 -5.00 20.49
CA GLY A 207 -5.68 -6.43 20.47
C GLY A 207 -6.10 -7.09 19.14
N ILE A 208 -7.30 -6.80 18.65
CA ILE A 208 -7.80 -7.34 17.38
C ILE A 208 -7.03 -6.75 16.21
N HIS A 209 -6.85 -5.43 16.17
CA HIS A 209 -6.15 -4.74 15.08
C HIS A 209 -4.70 -5.24 14.94
N ASN A 210 -3.96 -5.33 16.04
CA ASN A 210 -2.59 -5.84 16.03
C ASN A 210 -2.51 -7.33 15.63
N ALA A 211 -3.45 -8.16 16.09
CA ALA A 211 -3.50 -9.57 15.69
C ALA A 211 -3.76 -9.74 14.18
N LEU A 212 -4.63 -8.91 13.60
CA LEU A 212 -4.89 -8.90 12.16
C LEU A 212 -3.68 -8.35 11.38
N ALA A 213 -3.06 -7.28 11.89
CA ALA A 213 -1.87 -6.69 11.27
C ALA A 213 -0.68 -7.66 11.22
N GLN A 214 -0.44 -8.42 12.32
CA GLN A 214 0.62 -9.43 12.35
C GLN A 214 0.42 -10.57 11.34
N ARG A 215 -0.81 -10.83 10.94
CA ARG A 215 -1.17 -11.81 9.92
C ARG A 215 -1.22 -11.24 8.51
N ASN A 216 -0.81 -10.00 8.32
CA ASN A 216 -0.97 -9.26 7.06
C ASN A 216 -2.39 -9.36 6.50
N PHE A 217 -3.38 -9.31 7.41
CA PHE A 217 -4.77 -9.39 7.01
C PHE A 217 -5.14 -8.17 6.16
N VAL A 218 -5.74 -8.43 5.01
CA VAL A 218 -6.28 -7.41 4.12
C VAL A 218 -7.81 -7.57 4.12
N LEU A 219 -8.51 -6.44 4.20
CA LEU A 219 -9.97 -6.46 4.14
C LEU A 219 -10.45 -7.16 2.86
N PRO A 220 -11.37 -8.12 2.96
CA PRO A 220 -11.93 -8.80 1.80
C PRO A 220 -12.67 -7.84 0.88
N ASP A 221 -12.58 -8.07 -0.43
CA ASP A 221 -13.16 -7.19 -1.44
C ASP A 221 -14.69 -7.07 -1.36
N ASN A 222 -15.38 -8.12 -0.94
CA ASN A 222 -16.83 -8.09 -0.75
C ASN A 222 -17.28 -7.11 0.36
N ILE A 223 -16.41 -6.81 1.33
CA ILE A 223 -16.66 -5.79 2.34
C ILE A 223 -16.50 -4.40 1.74
N LEU A 224 -15.52 -4.23 0.84
CA LEU A 224 -15.26 -2.98 0.15
C LEU A 224 -16.41 -2.56 -0.78
N SER A 225 -17.16 -3.51 -1.30
CA SER A 225 -18.32 -3.26 -2.15
C SER A 225 -19.58 -2.79 -1.40
N ASN A 226 -19.59 -2.84 -0.05
CA ASN A 226 -20.71 -2.36 0.76
C ASN A 226 -20.44 -0.94 1.30
N PRO A 227 -21.02 0.12 0.71
CA PRO A 227 -20.71 1.50 1.07
C PRO A 227 -20.97 1.85 2.55
N ALA A 228 -22.00 1.26 3.15
CA ALA A 228 -22.38 1.54 4.53
C ALA A 228 -21.38 0.96 5.55
N LYS A 229 -20.78 -0.17 5.25
CA LYS A 229 -19.77 -0.82 6.09
C LYS A 229 -18.34 -0.39 5.75
N PHE A 230 -18.11 0.02 4.51
CA PHE A 230 -16.78 0.37 4.01
C PHE A 230 -16.10 1.44 4.85
N ALA A 231 -16.77 2.57 5.10
CA ALA A 231 -16.18 3.71 5.82
C ALA A 231 -15.68 3.32 7.22
N ILE A 232 -16.49 2.56 7.96
CA ILE A 232 -16.16 2.15 9.31
C ILE A 232 -15.05 1.08 9.32
N LEU A 233 -15.13 0.11 8.41
CA LEU A 233 -14.15 -0.97 8.36
C LEU A 233 -12.80 -0.48 7.82
N ALA A 234 -12.79 0.42 6.84
CA ALA A 234 -11.57 1.07 6.38
C ALA A 234 -10.92 1.93 7.48
N ALA A 235 -11.74 2.62 8.29
CA ALA A 235 -11.26 3.35 9.46
C ALA A 235 -10.63 2.40 10.49
N TYR A 236 -11.26 1.27 10.76
CA TYR A 236 -10.74 0.27 11.70
C TYR A 236 -9.46 -0.40 11.18
N ASP A 237 -9.38 -0.72 9.90
CA ASP A 237 -8.14 -1.23 9.28
C ASP A 237 -7.00 -0.22 9.35
N ALA A 238 -7.31 1.07 9.25
CA ALA A 238 -6.36 2.16 9.44
C ALA A 238 -5.98 2.43 10.91
N GLY A 239 -6.44 1.62 11.87
CA GLY A 239 -6.15 1.80 13.29
C GLY A 239 -7.03 2.84 14.00
N ILE A 240 -8.06 3.34 13.35
CA ILE A 240 -9.00 4.30 13.94
C ILE A 240 -10.05 3.54 14.76
N SER A 241 -9.89 3.54 16.08
CA SER A 241 -10.85 2.87 16.97
C SER A 241 -12.25 3.50 16.91
N PRO A 242 -13.33 2.78 17.29
CA PRO A 242 -14.68 3.35 17.30
C PRO A 242 -14.81 4.65 18.12
N LYS A 243 -14.05 4.77 19.19
CA LYS A 243 -14.03 5.97 20.03
C LYS A 243 -13.31 7.13 19.35
N LEU A 244 -12.20 6.85 18.70
CA LEU A 244 -11.47 7.83 17.90
C LEU A 244 -12.30 8.27 16.69
N TYR A 245 -12.96 7.34 16.00
CA TYR A 245 -13.87 7.67 14.89
C TYR A 245 -14.92 8.70 15.31
N ASN A 246 -15.58 8.49 16.46
CA ASN A 246 -16.56 9.44 16.99
C ASN A 246 -15.95 10.81 17.35
N ILE A 247 -14.66 10.85 17.77
CA ILE A 247 -13.98 12.13 18.06
C ILE A 247 -13.68 12.87 16.75
N LEU A 248 -13.22 12.15 15.72
CA LEU A 248 -12.85 12.75 14.43
C LEU A 248 -14.09 13.27 13.67
N THR A 249 -15.23 12.59 13.81
CA THR A 249 -16.49 12.97 13.16
C THR A 249 -17.37 13.91 13.99
N GLU A 250 -16.96 14.24 15.24
CA GLU A 250 -17.69 15.17 16.10
C GLU A 250 -17.78 16.56 15.45
N ASP A 251 -18.97 17.12 15.35
CA ASP A 251 -19.14 18.51 14.91
C ASP A 251 -18.61 19.45 15.99
N THR A 252 -17.53 20.15 15.69
CA THR A 252 -16.91 21.14 16.59
C THR A 252 -17.14 22.56 16.13
N GLU A 253 -17.58 22.76 14.88
CA GLU A 253 -17.73 24.09 14.29
C GLU A 253 -18.96 24.83 14.78
N SER A 254 -20.04 24.10 15.06
CA SER A 254 -21.29 24.66 15.58
C SER A 254 -21.29 24.90 17.10
N LEU A 255 -20.19 24.54 17.80
CA LEU A 255 -20.13 24.66 19.26
C LEU A 255 -19.99 26.12 19.72
N THR A 256 -20.88 26.53 20.60
CA THR A 256 -20.87 27.87 21.22
C THR A 256 -21.11 27.79 22.73
N GLY A 257 -20.71 28.82 23.47
CA GLY A 257 -21.00 28.96 24.88
C GLY A 257 -20.60 27.77 25.75
N THR A 258 -21.56 27.27 26.54
CA THR A 258 -21.32 26.17 27.49
C THR A 258 -20.91 24.83 26.84
N ASP A 259 -21.36 24.56 25.63
CA ASP A 259 -21.04 23.32 24.94
C ASP A 259 -19.62 23.35 24.37
N LEU A 260 -19.16 24.50 23.90
CA LEU A 260 -17.76 24.73 23.54
C LEU A 260 -16.85 24.55 24.77
N GLU A 261 -17.20 25.16 25.93
CA GLU A 261 -16.40 24.97 27.15
C GLU A 261 -16.35 23.52 27.62
N LYS A 262 -17.45 22.76 27.54
CA LYS A 262 -17.46 21.31 27.86
C LYS A 262 -16.58 20.54 26.93
N SER A 263 -16.63 20.86 25.62
CA SER A 263 -15.77 20.19 24.61
C SER A 263 -14.30 20.49 24.86
N LEU A 264 -13.95 21.74 25.17
CA LEU A 264 -12.58 22.13 25.51
C LEU A 264 -12.06 21.43 26.77
N LYS A 265 -12.84 21.41 27.85
CA LYS A 265 -12.48 20.66 29.08
C LYS A 265 -12.28 19.17 28.85
N ARG A 266 -13.06 18.58 27.94
CA ARG A 266 -12.96 17.15 27.58
C ARG A 266 -11.73 16.85 26.74
N ASN A 267 -11.38 17.74 25.79
CA ASN A 267 -10.23 17.54 24.89
C ASN A 267 -8.90 18.07 25.45
N PHE A 268 -8.96 19.06 26.38
CA PHE A 268 -7.78 19.66 27.05
C PHE A 268 -7.94 19.60 28.57
N PRO A 269 -8.00 18.41 29.19
CA PRO A 269 -8.15 18.28 30.65
C PRO A 269 -6.91 18.86 31.34
N LYS A 270 -7.14 19.62 32.40
CA LYS A 270 -6.10 20.19 33.28
C LYS A 270 -5.21 21.29 32.66
N VAL A 271 -5.45 21.75 31.45
CA VAL A 271 -4.67 22.79 30.78
C VAL A 271 -5.60 23.97 30.44
N LYS A 272 -5.10 25.17 30.62
CA LYS A 272 -5.81 26.39 30.18
C LYS A 272 -5.38 26.70 28.75
N ILE A 273 -6.34 27.08 27.92
CA ILE A 273 -6.10 27.40 26.50
C ILE A 273 -4.97 28.43 26.33
N LYS A 274 -4.95 29.47 27.20
CA LYS A 274 -3.90 30.50 27.15
C LYS A 274 -2.48 29.98 27.35
N ASP A 275 -2.34 28.83 28.00
CA ASP A 275 -1.04 28.22 28.27
C ASP A 275 -0.55 27.38 27.04
N LEU A 276 -1.39 27.17 26.03
CA LEU A 276 -1.08 26.47 24.80
C LEU A 276 -0.76 27.40 23.61
N MET A 277 -0.61 28.71 23.88
CA MET A 277 -0.44 29.72 22.81
C MET A 277 1.03 29.93 22.40
N THR A 278 1.87 28.94 22.58
CA THR A 278 3.21 28.92 22.03
C THR A 278 3.51 27.58 21.36
N LEU A 279 4.38 27.58 20.35
CA LEU A 279 4.77 26.39 19.63
C LEU A 279 5.37 25.34 20.59
N ASP A 280 6.26 25.79 21.52
CA ASP A 280 6.87 24.89 22.50
C ASP A 280 5.85 24.30 23.49
N ALA A 281 4.84 25.08 23.89
CA ALA A 281 3.79 24.58 24.78
C ALA A 281 2.92 23.52 24.09
N LEU A 282 2.59 23.71 22.81
CA LEU A 282 1.89 22.69 22.02
C LEU A 282 2.77 21.47 21.79
N ALA A 283 4.05 21.65 21.43
CA ALA A 283 5.00 20.57 21.25
C ALA A 283 5.15 19.71 22.52
N ASN A 284 5.31 20.34 23.67
CA ASN A 284 5.37 19.67 24.96
C ASN A 284 4.04 18.98 25.33
N TYR A 285 2.90 19.62 25.05
CA TYR A 285 1.59 19.07 25.36
C TYR A 285 1.25 17.82 24.55
N TYR A 286 1.62 17.80 23.26
CA TYR A 286 1.37 16.70 22.35
C TYR A 286 2.54 15.70 22.26
N GLU A 287 3.66 15.99 22.92
CA GLU A 287 4.88 15.18 22.87
C GLU A 287 5.34 14.95 21.41
N LEU A 288 5.36 16.02 20.63
CA LEU A 288 5.77 16.03 19.23
C LEU A 288 6.89 17.08 19.04
N PRO A 289 7.76 16.90 18.03
CA PRO A 289 8.70 17.94 17.64
C PRO A 289 8.01 19.25 17.28
N ALA A 290 8.63 20.39 17.58
CA ALA A 290 8.07 21.71 17.28
C ALA A 290 7.84 21.92 15.78
N ASP A 291 8.73 21.37 14.93
CA ASP A 291 8.63 21.44 13.48
C ASP A 291 7.41 20.67 12.95
N ASP A 292 7.11 19.51 13.55
CA ASP A 292 5.91 18.72 13.20
C ASP A 292 4.63 19.47 13.57
N ILE A 293 4.62 20.10 14.75
CA ILE A 293 3.50 20.97 15.18
C ILE A 293 3.35 22.15 14.21
N GLN A 294 4.44 22.78 13.84
CA GLN A 294 4.41 23.91 12.90
C GLN A 294 3.84 23.49 11.54
N ALA A 295 4.27 22.34 11.02
CA ALA A 295 3.76 21.81 9.77
C ALA A 295 2.26 21.46 9.86
N LEU A 296 1.82 20.88 10.98
CA LEU A 296 0.41 20.54 11.21
C LEU A 296 -0.49 21.76 11.50
N ILE A 297 0.08 22.82 12.07
CA ILE A 297 -0.62 24.11 12.19
C ILE A 297 -1.00 24.66 10.82
N ALA A 298 -0.12 24.49 9.82
CA ALA A 298 -0.41 24.89 8.45
C ALA A 298 -1.50 24.04 7.78
N ALA A 299 -1.76 22.84 8.31
CA ALA A 299 -2.65 21.88 7.66
C ALA A 299 -4.14 22.16 7.83
N GLU A 300 -4.52 23.00 8.77
CA GLU A 300 -5.94 23.29 9.09
C GLU A 300 -6.87 22.09 8.91
N ILE A 301 -6.81 21.16 9.82
CA ILE A 301 -7.81 20.13 9.81
C ILE A 301 -8.96 20.59 10.65
N THR A 302 -9.94 20.87 9.97
CA THR A 302 -11.28 21.03 10.42
C THR A 302 -11.92 19.65 10.43
N GLY A 303 -12.78 19.36 11.29
CA GLY A 303 -13.72 18.25 11.12
C GLY A 303 -14.76 18.57 10.02
N ARG A 304 -14.68 19.71 9.45
CA ARG A 304 -15.12 20.17 8.14
C ARG A 304 -13.94 20.83 7.50
N LEU A 305 -13.49 20.30 6.40
CA LEU A 305 -12.59 21.04 5.56
C LEU A 305 -13.36 22.21 4.94
N PRO A 306 -12.72 23.38 4.87
CA PRO A 306 -13.39 24.54 4.31
C PRO A 306 -13.84 24.25 2.88
N THR A 307 -15.13 24.23 2.68
CA THR A 307 -15.72 24.33 1.37
C THR A 307 -15.48 25.72 0.81
N PRO A 308 -15.66 25.94 -0.50
CA PRO A 308 -15.62 27.28 -1.09
C PRO A 308 -16.48 28.30 -0.35
N ASP A 309 -17.50 27.83 0.37
CA ASP A 309 -18.46 28.64 1.12
C ASP A 309 -18.06 28.94 2.57
N VAL A 310 -16.91 28.47 3.03
CA VAL A 310 -16.43 28.68 4.42
C VAL A 310 -16.18 30.15 4.75
N TYR A 311 -16.00 30.99 3.75
CA TYR A 311 -15.69 32.40 3.93
C TYR A 311 -16.88 33.34 3.69
N ASN A 312 -18.12 32.88 3.75
CA ASN A 312 -19.25 33.80 3.76
C ASN A 312 -19.33 34.52 5.11
N ASP A 313 -20.14 35.60 5.21
CA ASP A 313 -20.19 36.50 6.37
C ASP A 313 -20.44 35.77 7.72
N ASP A 314 -21.00 34.56 7.69
CA ASP A 314 -21.34 33.75 8.85
C ASP A 314 -20.23 32.77 9.26
N ASN A 315 -19.27 32.46 8.38
CA ASN A 315 -18.17 31.48 8.60
C ASN A 315 -16.82 32.19 8.55
N LYS A 316 -16.26 32.47 9.70
CA LYS A 316 -14.96 33.12 9.85
C LYS A 316 -13.90 32.05 10.16
N LEU A 317 -12.82 32.05 9.38
CA LEU A 317 -11.70 31.15 9.59
C LEU A 317 -10.70 31.77 10.56
N VAL A 318 -10.38 31.05 11.62
CA VAL A 318 -9.31 31.46 12.53
C VAL A 318 -7.96 31.03 11.96
N ILE A 319 -7.10 32.01 11.68
CA ILE A 319 -5.77 31.83 11.12
C ILE A 319 -4.73 31.95 12.22
N PRO A 320 -3.88 30.92 12.46
CA PRO A 320 -2.75 31.03 13.34
C PRO A 320 -1.58 31.69 12.60
N ALA A 321 -0.87 32.56 13.29
CA ALA A 321 0.41 33.13 12.87
C ALA A 321 1.44 32.93 13.96
N ILE A 322 2.62 32.41 13.58
CA ILE A 322 3.73 32.16 14.49
C ILE A 322 4.73 33.31 14.36
N ASN A 323 4.99 34.02 15.44
CA ASN A 323 6.02 35.04 15.44
C ASN A 323 7.42 34.47 15.66
N THR A 324 8.44 35.29 15.51
CA THR A 324 9.87 34.91 15.66
C THR A 324 10.22 34.34 17.04
N GLY A 325 9.37 34.51 18.05
CA GLY A 325 9.54 33.93 19.38
C GLY A 325 8.69 32.68 19.63
N GLY A 326 8.12 32.07 18.58
CA GLY A 326 7.29 30.86 18.70
C GLY A 326 5.90 31.10 19.31
N LYS A 327 5.53 32.35 19.57
CA LYS A 327 4.19 32.70 20.07
C LYS A 327 3.19 32.64 18.93
N ILE A 328 2.07 31.96 19.17
CA ILE A 328 0.99 31.82 18.22
C ILE A 328 -0.03 32.93 18.49
N THR A 329 -0.30 33.71 17.48
CA THR A 329 -1.36 34.73 17.47
C THR A 329 -2.45 34.31 16.50
N PHE A 330 -3.68 34.70 16.73
CA PHE A 330 -4.81 34.30 15.93
C PHE A 330 -5.46 35.51 15.30
N SER A 331 -5.74 35.41 14.03
CA SER A 331 -6.53 36.39 13.28
C SER A 331 -7.73 35.69 12.66
N GLU A 332 -8.83 36.42 12.51
CA GLU A 332 -10.01 35.95 11.87
C GLU A 332 -10.00 36.36 10.41
N LEU A 333 -10.05 35.39 9.51
CA LEU A 333 -10.20 35.63 8.09
C LEU A 333 -11.67 35.50 7.69
N ALA A 334 -12.24 36.55 7.11
CA ALA A 334 -13.57 36.53 6.56
C ALA A 334 -13.51 36.83 5.06
N LYS A 335 -14.21 36.07 4.25
CA LYS A 335 -14.42 36.37 2.83
C LYS A 335 -15.59 37.38 2.72
N THR A 336 -15.29 38.59 2.29
CA THR A 336 -16.25 39.66 2.24
C THR A 336 -16.90 39.88 0.87
N GLN A 337 -16.25 39.43 -0.19
CA GLN A 337 -16.76 39.55 -1.55
C GLN A 337 -16.18 38.44 -2.41
N SER A 338 -17.06 37.80 -3.17
CA SER A 338 -16.67 36.80 -4.17
C SER A 338 -17.36 37.16 -5.49
N ASP A 339 -16.58 37.17 -6.58
CA ASP A 339 -17.16 37.27 -7.92
C ASP A 339 -17.40 35.86 -8.45
N GLU A 340 -18.54 35.27 -8.08
CA GLU A 340 -18.95 33.93 -8.45
C GLU A 340 -19.03 33.69 -9.96
N LYS A 341 -19.09 34.76 -10.76
CA LYS A 341 -19.11 34.69 -12.22
C LYS A 341 -17.75 34.29 -12.82
N GLN A 342 -16.67 34.50 -12.07
CA GLN A 342 -15.31 34.34 -12.61
C GLN A 342 -14.50 33.24 -11.93
N ALA A 343 -14.83 32.83 -10.72
CA ALA A 343 -14.15 31.81 -9.99
C ALA A 343 -15.10 30.73 -9.48
N ASP A 344 -14.75 29.47 -9.69
CA ASP A 344 -15.44 28.34 -9.07
C ASP A 344 -15.08 28.19 -7.61
N TYR A 345 -13.84 28.54 -7.28
CA TYR A 345 -13.26 28.32 -5.98
C TYR A 345 -12.08 29.28 -5.74
N ILE A 346 -12.04 29.93 -4.60
CA ILE A 346 -10.91 30.72 -4.13
C ILE A 346 -10.76 30.52 -2.62
N ASP A 347 -9.55 30.21 -2.19
CA ASP A 347 -9.22 29.95 -0.80
C ASP A 347 -7.86 30.53 -0.43
N LEU A 348 -7.69 30.97 0.82
CA LEU A 348 -6.43 31.46 1.35
C LEU A 348 -6.03 30.56 2.52
N ILE A 349 -5.05 29.68 2.28
CA ILE A 349 -4.64 28.63 3.21
C ILE A 349 -3.35 29.05 3.91
N PRO A 350 -3.33 29.15 5.24
CA PRO A 350 -2.10 29.38 5.98
C PRO A 350 -1.15 28.19 5.85
N GLN A 351 0.16 28.52 5.72
CA GLN A 351 1.24 27.53 5.61
C GLN A 351 2.15 27.54 6.85
N GLY A 352 1.78 28.31 7.86
CA GLY A 352 2.58 28.58 9.05
C GLY A 352 3.35 29.90 8.96
N GLY A 353 3.51 30.58 10.09
CA GLY A 353 4.12 31.90 10.14
C GLY A 353 3.34 32.93 9.32
N ASN A 354 4.06 33.62 8.43
CA ASN A 354 3.49 34.64 7.56
C ASN A 354 3.21 34.12 6.14
N GLN A 355 3.31 32.83 5.92
CA GLN A 355 3.15 32.24 4.59
C GLN A 355 1.73 31.68 4.39
N PHE A 356 1.17 31.94 3.22
CA PHE A 356 -0.15 31.49 2.80
C PHE A 356 -0.09 30.94 1.37
N LEU A 357 -0.98 30.04 1.06
CA LEU A 357 -1.27 29.64 -0.31
C LEU A 357 -2.62 30.22 -0.72
N VAL A 358 -2.64 30.85 -1.87
CA VAL A 358 -3.89 31.23 -2.55
C VAL A 358 -4.23 30.09 -3.50
N ASN A 359 -5.20 29.29 -3.12
CA ASN A 359 -5.77 28.25 -3.96
C ASN A 359 -6.98 28.79 -4.69
N PHE A 360 -7.05 28.56 -5.98
CA PHE A 360 -8.19 28.99 -6.78
C PHE A 360 -8.37 28.15 -8.02
N SER A 361 -9.61 28.13 -8.53
CA SER A 361 -9.94 27.65 -9.87
C SER A 361 -10.83 28.69 -10.57
N VAL A 362 -10.89 28.66 -11.90
CA VAL A 362 -11.68 29.62 -12.68
C VAL A 362 -12.68 28.90 -13.57
N LYS A 363 -13.92 29.42 -13.64
CA LYS A 363 -14.98 28.86 -14.50
C LYS A 363 -14.67 29.00 -15.97
N GLU A 364 -14.15 30.17 -16.37
CA GLU A 364 -13.90 30.48 -17.76
C GLU A 364 -12.47 31.02 -17.96
N THR A 365 -11.81 30.58 -19.00
CA THR A 365 -10.54 31.17 -19.45
C THR A 365 -10.85 32.36 -20.36
N LYS A 366 -10.45 33.55 -19.94
CA LYS A 366 -10.54 34.75 -20.81
C LYS A 366 -9.26 34.88 -21.64
N LYS A 367 -9.35 34.82 -22.94
CA LYS A 367 -8.21 34.89 -23.90
C LYS A 367 -7.33 36.15 -23.74
N ASP A 368 -7.88 37.22 -23.16
CA ASP A 368 -7.21 38.50 -23.02
C ASP A 368 -6.54 38.75 -21.66
N ALA A 369 -6.59 37.79 -20.73
CA ALA A 369 -6.04 37.95 -19.39
C ALA A 369 -4.64 37.36 -19.30
N THR A 370 -3.62 38.22 -19.25
CA THR A 370 -2.19 37.79 -19.18
C THR A 370 -1.59 37.89 -17.76
N HIS A 371 -2.26 38.57 -16.88
CA HIS A 371 -1.77 38.84 -15.52
C HIS A 371 -2.74 38.38 -14.44
N PHE A 372 -2.19 37.75 -13.42
CA PHE A 372 -2.86 37.41 -12.20
C PHE A 372 -2.11 38.06 -11.02
N SER A 373 -2.78 38.91 -10.25
CA SER A 373 -2.22 39.63 -9.13
C SER A 373 -2.95 39.36 -7.84
N ILE A 374 -2.21 39.21 -6.75
CA ILE A 374 -2.73 39.18 -5.38
C ILE A 374 -2.20 40.41 -4.67
N GLY A 375 -3.10 41.22 -4.12
CA GLY A 375 -2.71 42.45 -3.46
C GLY A 375 -3.52 42.74 -2.20
N TYR A 376 -3.12 43.75 -1.44
CA TYR A 376 -3.78 44.15 -0.21
C TYR A 376 -4.07 45.67 -0.18
N ASN A 377 -5.11 46.02 0.56
CA ASN A 377 -5.61 47.38 0.75
C ASN A 377 -6.11 48.08 -0.54
N LYS A 378 -6.60 49.33 -0.40
CA LYS A 378 -7.19 50.09 -1.51
C LYS A 378 -6.24 50.45 -2.64
N SER A 379 -4.95 50.57 -2.36
CA SER A 379 -3.88 50.86 -3.33
C SER A 379 -3.32 49.63 -4.02
N PHE A 380 -3.86 48.45 -3.73
CA PHE A 380 -3.50 47.19 -4.31
C PHE A 380 -1.98 46.93 -4.35
N ASN A 381 -1.32 46.96 -3.18
CA ASN A 381 0.09 46.62 -3.07
C ASN A 381 0.25 45.12 -3.40
N ASN A 382 1.01 44.79 -4.43
CA ASN A 382 1.19 43.43 -4.91
C ASN A 382 1.83 42.54 -3.83
N LEU A 383 1.23 41.39 -3.58
CA LEU A 383 1.80 40.30 -2.77
C LEU A 383 2.40 39.22 -3.65
N ALA A 384 1.79 38.95 -4.79
CA ALA A 384 2.34 38.08 -5.80
C ALA A 384 1.84 38.48 -7.19
N ASP A 385 2.76 38.62 -8.14
CA ASP A 385 2.48 38.97 -9.51
C ASP A 385 3.16 37.98 -10.46
N LYS A 386 2.40 37.33 -11.33
CA LYS A 386 2.93 36.39 -12.32
C LYS A 386 2.56 36.86 -13.73
N ASN A 387 3.57 37.39 -14.42
CA ASN A 387 3.43 37.80 -15.82
C ASN A 387 3.26 36.60 -16.75
N GLY A 388 2.34 36.72 -17.70
CA GLY A 388 2.12 35.70 -18.74
C GLY A 388 1.38 34.44 -18.26
N PHE A 389 0.83 34.45 -17.06
CA PHE A 389 0.03 33.37 -16.55
C PHE A 389 -1.45 33.56 -16.82
N VAL A 390 -2.04 32.68 -17.63
CA VAL A 390 -3.48 32.64 -17.92
C VAL A 390 -4.06 31.40 -17.26
N PRO A 391 -4.94 31.55 -16.24
CA PRO A 391 -5.58 30.39 -15.64
C PRO A 391 -6.51 29.71 -16.63
N LEU A 392 -6.43 28.39 -16.70
CA LEU A 392 -7.31 27.53 -17.50
C LEU A 392 -8.59 27.21 -16.73
N ALA A 393 -9.72 27.15 -17.45
CA ALA A 393 -11.00 26.79 -16.82
C ALA A 393 -10.96 25.39 -16.23
N GLY A 394 -11.44 25.26 -14.99
CA GLY A 394 -11.45 24.01 -14.21
C GLY A 394 -10.12 23.58 -13.60
N GLU A 395 -9.02 24.28 -13.88
CA GLU A 395 -7.72 24.02 -13.29
C GLU A 395 -7.60 24.62 -11.88
N HIS A 396 -6.95 23.86 -10.97
CA HIS A 396 -6.65 24.32 -9.62
C HIS A 396 -5.22 24.87 -9.54
N TYR A 397 -5.12 26.08 -9.02
CA TYR A 397 -3.84 26.78 -8.84
C TYR A 397 -3.56 27.03 -7.38
N SER A 398 -2.28 26.96 -7.01
CA SER A 398 -1.77 27.30 -5.68
C SER A 398 -0.61 28.27 -5.81
N ILE A 399 -0.75 29.47 -5.29
CA ILE A 399 0.25 30.52 -5.37
C ILE A 399 0.70 30.87 -3.96
N PRO A 400 1.99 30.71 -3.61
CA PRO A 400 2.51 31.10 -2.31
C PRO A 400 2.55 32.63 -2.21
N VAL A 401 2.07 33.15 -1.09
CA VAL A 401 2.13 34.57 -0.76
C VAL A 401 2.63 34.72 0.68
N THR A 402 3.40 35.76 0.95
CA THR A 402 3.86 36.12 2.29
C THR A 402 3.12 37.36 2.77
N LEU A 403 2.45 37.23 3.90
CA LEU A 403 1.75 38.33 4.54
C LEU A 403 2.61 38.84 5.71
N ASP A 404 3.12 40.05 5.61
CA ASP A 404 3.91 40.65 6.69
C ASP A 404 3.10 40.79 7.98
N ALA A 405 3.78 40.78 9.13
CA ALA A 405 3.15 40.93 10.43
C ALA A 405 2.26 42.20 10.50
N LYS A 406 2.69 43.28 9.82
CA LYS A 406 1.91 44.52 9.69
C LYS A 406 0.55 44.36 9.04
N ILE A 407 0.41 43.32 8.18
CA ILE A 407 -0.84 42.98 7.49
C ILE A 407 -1.72 42.16 8.42
N LEU A 408 -1.13 41.19 9.13
CA LEU A 408 -1.85 40.27 10.03
C LEU A 408 -2.29 40.90 11.35
N GLU A 409 -1.59 41.90 11.84
CA GLU A 409 -1.91 42.64 13.09
C GLU A 409 -2.96 43.73 12.91
N LYS A 410 -3.36 44.03 11.69
CA LYS A 410 -4.30 45.09 11.37
C LYS A 410 -5.47 44.58 10.54
N LYS A 411 -6.60 45.23 10.67
CA LYS A 411 -7.74 44.99 9.78
C LYS A 411 -7.32 45.29 8.33
N THR A 412 -7.11 44.23 7.55
CA THR A 412 -6.57 44.31 6.18
C THR A 412 -7.49 43.57 5.21
N LYS A 413 -7.66 44.15 4.04
CA LYS A 413 -8.38 43.52 2.93
C LYS A 413 -7.39 42.97 1.93
N ILE A 414 -7.53 41.71 1.55
CA ILE A 414 -6.75 41.04 0.50
C ILE A 414 -7.66 40.78 -0.67
N GLY A 415 -7.23 41.18 -1.87
CA GLY A 415 -7.98 40.97 -3.09
C GLY A 415 -7.17 40.16 -4.11
N ILE A 416 -7.88 39.39 -4.90
CA ILE A 416 -7.33 38.62 -6.04
C ILE A 416 -7.91 39.23 -7.31
N THR A 417 -7.05 39.67 -8.21
CA THR A 417 -7.45 40.37 -9.42
C THR A 417 -6.77 39.80 -10.65
N ARG A 418 -7.41 39.99 -11.80
CA ARG A 418 -6.79 39.73 -13.11
C ARG A 418 -6.55 41.07 -13.79
N LYS A 419 -5.40 41.22 -14.45
CA LYS A 419 -5.09 42.36 -15.33
C LYS A 419 -5.16 41.93 -16.78
N LYS A 420 -5.61 42.85 -17.66
CA LYS A 420 -5.43 42.73 -19.10
C LYS A 420 -4.00 43.11 -19.50
N PRO A 421 -3.46 42.57 -20.64
CA PRO A 421 -2.17 43.00 -21.15
C PRO A 421 -2.19 44.46 -21.55
N GLU A 422 -1.10 45.18 -21.33
CA GLU A 422 -0.92 46.55 -21.77
C GLU A 422 -0.83 46.61 -23.32
N PRO A 423 -1.37 47.70 -23.99
CA PRO A 423 -1.73 48.98 -23.41
C PRO A 423 -3.25 49.21 -23.38
N ALA A 424 -3.93 48.90 -22.33
CA ALA A 424 -5.31 49.32 -22.15
C ALA A 424 -5.36 50.34 -21.03
N SER A 425 -5.72 51.56 -21.39
CA SER A 425 -5.85 52.72 -20.48
C SER A 425 -6.95 52.58 -19.44
N ASP A 426 -7.74 51.51 -19.46
CA ASP A 426 -8.68 51.16 -18.44
C ASP A 426 -8.22 49.87 -17.73
N GLU A 427 -7.67 50.03 -16.53
CA GLU A 427 -7.35 48.94 -15.61
C GLU A 427 -8.65 48.26 -15.16
N ASN A 428 -9.21 47.39 -15.97
CA ASN A 428 -10.31 46.52 -15.59
C ASN A 428 -9.75 45.43 -14.63
N HIS A 429 -9.59 45.83 -13.37
CA HIS A 429 -9.33 44.89 -12.31
C HIS A 429 -10.58 44.06 -12.04
N TYR A 430 -10.52 42.77 -12.39
CA TYR A 430 -11.56 41.84 -12.00
C TYR A 430 -11.21 41.32 -10.61
N THR A 431 -11.87 41.85 -9.57
CA THR A 431 -11.76 41.32 -8.21
C THR A 431 -12.51 40.00 -8.17
N SER A 432 -11.79 38.92 -7.94
CA SER A 432 -12.38 37.57 -7.85
C SER A 432 -12.79 37.21 -6.44
N ALA A 433 -12.08 37.69 -5.42
CA ALA A 433 -12.47 37.57 -4.01
C ALA A 433 -11.78 38.62 -3.16
N THR A 434 -12.43 39.04 -2.09
CA THR A 434 -11.84 39.90 -1.07
C THR A 434 -11.91 39.21 0.29
N PHE A 435 -10.77 39.07 0.93
CA PHE A 435 -10.63 38.52 2.29
C PHE A 435 -10.35 39.68 3.25
N THR A 436 -10.99 39.67 4.40
CA THR A 436 -10.73 40.65 5.48
C THR A 436 -10.12 39.91 6.67
N ILE A 437 -8.97 40.40 7.14
CA ILE A 437 -8.28 39.87 8.31
C ILE A 437 -8.61 40.75 9.52
N HIS A 438 -9.08 40.13 10.60
CA HIS A 438 -9.34 40.75 11.89
C HIS A 438 -8.42 40.13 12.94
N PRO A 439 -7.53 40.91 13.59
CA PRO A 439 -6.62 40.39 14.60
C PRO A 439 -7.36 40.01 15.89
N ASN A 440 -6.71 39.23 16.74
CA ASN A 440 -7.16 38.78 18.07
C ASN A 440 -8.41 37.89 18.03
N ALA A 441 -8.43 36.91 17.13
CA ALA A 441 -9.50 35.92 17.07
C ALA A 441 -9.45 34.92 18.25
N GLU A 442 -10.59 34.32 18.56
CA GLU A 442 -10.71 33.30 19.60
C GLU A 442 -10.17 31.94 19.10
N PRO A 443 -9.19 31.35 19.76
CA PRO A 443 -8.51 30.13 19.24
C PRO A 443 -9.22 28.82 19.55
N SER A 444 -10.33 28.85 20.30
CA SER A 444 -10.95 27.63 20.88
C SER A 444 -11.35 26.58 19.83
N ILE A 445 -12.03 26.99 18.79
CA ILE A 445 -12.45 26.09 17.69
C ILE A 445 -11.23 25.59 16.94
N TRP A 446 -10.27 26.47 16.65
CA TRP A 446 -9.04 26.09 15.98
C TRP A 446 -8.25 25.03 16.76
N LEU A 447 -8.16 25.15 18.09
CA LEU A 447 -7.52 24.13 18.94
C LEU A 447 -8.23 22.78 18.88
N LEU A 448 -9.55 22.77 18.81
CA LEU A 448 -10.32 21.52 18.63
C LEU A 448 -10.03 20.88 17.27
N ARG A 449 -9.91 21.68 16.23
CA ARG A 449 -9.50 21.22 14.89
C ARG A 449 -8.09 20.64 14.92
N LEU A 450 -7.12 21.37 15.45
CA LEU A 450 -5.75 20.90 15.60
C LEU A 450 -5.68 19.58 16.39
N ASN A 451 -6.47 19.45 17.46
CA ASN A 451 -6.54 18.22 18.23
C ASN A 451 -6.99 17.01 17.40
N LYS A 452 -7.99 17.16 16.54
CA LYS A 452 -8.42 16.10 15.61
C LYS A 452 -7.32 15.74 14.62
N THR A 453 -6.68 16.75 14.04
CA THR A 453 -5.55 16.60 13.09
C THR A 453 -4.43 15.78 13.68
N LEU A 454 -3.96 16.17 14.84
CA LEU A 454 -2.85 15.51 15.51
C LEU A 454 -3.18 14.04 15.83
N ARG A 455 -4.43 13.77 16.24
CA ARG A 455 -4.90 12.40 16.46
C ARG A 455 -4.88 11.57 15.17
N LEU A 456 -5.37 12.16 14.07
CA LEU A 456 -5.39 11.49 12.78
C LEU A 456 -3.98 11.24 12.25
N ALA A 457 -3.08 12.23 12.35
CA ALA A 457 -1.69 12.08 11.96
C ALA A 457 -0.99 10.96 12.74
N LYS A 458 -1.17 10.91 14.06
CA LYS A 458 -0.57 9.85 14.91
C LYS A 458 -1.06 8.45 14.53
N VAL A 459 -2.33 8.28 14.24
CA VAL A 459 -2.90 6.98 13.89
C VAL A 459 -2.53 6.56 12.47
N SER A 460 -2.53 7.49 11.53
CA SER A 460 -2.25 7.19 10.13
C SER A 460 -0.81 6.76 9.86
N GLY A 461 0.13 7.08 10.75
CA GLY A 461 1.56 6.89 10.53
C GLY A 461 2.11 7.70 9.35
N MET A 462 1.37 8.70 8.90
CA MET A 462 1.81 9.65 7.88
C MET A 462 2.68 10.74 8.52
N THR A 463 3.60 11.29 7.73
CA THR A 463 4.30 12.52 8.12
C THR A 463 3.31 13.69 8.19
N PRO A 464 3.63 14.78 8.91
CA PRO A 464 2.78 15.97 8.95
C PRO A 464 2.43 16.50 7.56
N HIS A 465 3.40 16.54 6.66
CA HIS A 465 3.20 16.99 5.27
C HIS A 465 2.32 16.06 4.45
N GLU A 466 2.51 14.73 4.56
CA GLU A 466 1.64 13.76 3.90
C GLU A 466 0.20 13.87 4.42
N THR A 467 0.02 14.03 5.73
CA THR A 467 -1.29 14.23 6.35
C THR A 467 -1.96 15.49 5.81
N GLN A 468 -1.23 16.60 5.77
CA GLN A 468 -1.72 17.85 5.19
C GLN A 468 -2.12 17.67 3.72
N HIS A 469 -1.24 17.07 2.93
CA HIS A 469 -1.50 16.83 1.51
C HIS A 469 -2.73 15.97 1.29
N ALA A 470 -2.86 14.86 2.02
CA ALA A 470 -4.02 13.99 1.93
C ALA A 470 -5.32 14.73 2.29
N LEU A 471 -5.29 15.55 3.34
CA LEU A 471 -6.48 16.26 3.81
C LEU A 471 -6.95 17.37 2.86
N ILE A 472 -6.01 18.10 2.26
CA ILE A 472 -6.34 19.09 1.21
C ILE A 472 -7.08 18.41 0.04
N HIS A 473 -6.70 17.20 -0.33
CA HIS A 473 -7.29 16.50 -1.47
C HIS A 473 -8.62 15.77 -1.17
N VAL A 474 -8.93 15.51 0.10
CA VAL A 474 -10.19 14.82 0.46
C VAL A 474 -11.30 15.76 0.91
N ARG A 475 -11.09 17.07 0.83
CA ARG A 475 -12.02 18.10 1.25
C ARG A 475 -13.45 17.91 0.74
N ASN A 476 -14.41 18.00 1.66
CA ASN A 476 -15.86 17.93 1.38
C ASN A 476 -16.67 18.54 2.53
N ASP A 477 -17.98 18.70 2.34
CA ASP A 477 -18.92 19.28 3.30
C ASP A 477 -19.18 18.40 4.53
N SER A 478 -18.75 17.15 4.52
CA SER A 478 -19.01 16.18 5.58
C SER A 478 -17.70 15.61 6.11
N SER A 479 -17.45 15.75 7.42
CA SER A 479 -16.30 15.16 8.09
C SER A 479 -16.26 13.63 7.98
N GLU A 480 -17.43 12.99 7.91
CA GLU A 480 -17.52 11.55 7.69
C GLU A 480 -17.05 11.15 6.29
N TYR A 481 -17.44 11.92 5.27
CA TYR A 481 -16.98 11.68 3.90
C TYR A 481 -15.48 11.91 3.74
N GLU A 482 -14.95 12.97 4.35
CA GLU A 482 -13.52 13.27 4.36
C GLU A 482 -12.71 12.17 5.02
N LEU A 483 -13.15 11.72 6.19
CA LEU A 483 -12.51 10.61 6.91
C LEU A 483 -12.56 9.32 6.09
N ARG A 484 -13.68 9.06 5.42
CA ARG A 484 -13.82 7.92 4.51
C ARG A 484 -12.79 7.96 3.38
N ARG A 485 -12.64 9.08 2.71
CA ARG A 485 -11.65 9.23 1.62
C ARG A 485 -10.23 9.18 2.12
N PHE A 486 -9.97 9.75 3.28
CA PHE A 486 -8.66 9.66 3.92
C PHE A 486 -8.30 8.20 4.25
N THR A 487 -9.24 7.45 4.83
CA THR A 487 -9.02 6.03 5.15
C THR A 487 -8.93 5.15 3.91
N GLU A 488 -9.63 5.48 2.83
CA GLU A 488 -9.46 4.86 1.51
C GLU A 488 -8.03 5.04 0.98
N THR A 489 -7.46 6.24 1.14
CA THR A 489 -6.05 6.51 0.78
C THR A 489 -5.09 5.64 1.59
N LEU A 490 -5.30 5.53 2.90
CA LEU A 490 -4.50 4.65 3.76
C LEU A 490 -4.61 3.17 3.37
N LEU A 491 -5.82 2.74 3.03
CA LEU A 491 -6.07 1.36 2.58
C LEU A 491 -5.30 1.04 1.30
N TYR A 492 -5.32 1.92 0.29
CA TYR A 492 -4.58 1.70 -0.95
C TYR A 492 -3.07 1.77 -0.74
N ARG A 493 -2.60 2.70 0.10
CA ARG A 493 -1.20 2.77 0.51
C ARG A 493 -0.71 1.45 1.12
N LYS A 494 -1.48 0.87 2.04
CA LYS A 494 -1.19 -0.42 2.69
C LYS A 494 -1.30 -1.59 1.70
N ARG A 495 -2.39 -1.64 0.93
CA ARG A 495 -2.71 -2.76 0.03
C ARG A 495 -1.69 -2.91 -1.11
N TYR A 496 -1.30 -1.79 -1.71
CA TYR A 496 -0.42 -1.78 -2.88
C TYR A 496 1.03 -1.44 -2.55
N GLY A 497 1.36 -1.10 -1.29
CA GLY A 497 2.71 -0.71 -0.89
C GLY A 497 3.19 0.56 -1.58
N ILE A 498 2.30 1.50 -1.86
CA ILE A 498 2.55 2.75 -2.59
C ILE A 498 2.64 3.95 -1.65
N ASP A 499 3.22 5.05 -2.14
CA ASP A 499 3.28 6.31 -1.41
C ASP A 499 1.90 7.01 -1.34
N THR A 500 1.82 8.03 -0.51
CA THR A 500 0.58 8.78 -0.26
C THR A 500 0.07 9.48 -1.51
N GLU A 501 0.94 10.07 -2.33
CA GLU A 501 0.54 10.78 -3.55
C GLU A 501 -0.05 9.82 -4.58
N THR A 502 0.60 8.68 -4.79
CA THR A 502 0.09 7.62 -5.68
C THR A 502 -1.27 7.09 -5.20
N ALA A 503 -1.42 6.88 -3.88
CA ALA A 503 -2.69 6.47 -3.30
C ALA A 503 -3.80 7.52 -3.50
N LEU A 504 -3.46 8.81 -3.34
CA LEU A 504 -4.37 9.91 -3.63
C LEU A 504 -4.81 9.95 -5.10
N MET A 505 -3.89 9.69 -6.04
CA MET A 505 -4.22 9.57 -7.45
C MET A 505 -5.24 8.45 -7.71
N LEU A 506 -5.09 7.30 -7.07
CA LEU A 506 -6.06 6.21 -7.13
C LEU A 506 -7.42 6.60 -6.50
N CYS A 507 -7.42 7.52 -5.54
CA CYS A 507 -8.64 8.12 -4.96
C CYS A 507 -9.22 9.28 -5.81
N ASN A 508 -8.76 9.47 -7.02
CA ASN A 508 -9.23 10.53 -7.92
C ASN A 508 -8.83 11.95 -7.50
N ALA A 509 -7.74 12.11 -6.75
CA ALA A 509 -7.17 13.42 -6.44
C ALA A 509 -6.53 14.07 -7.68
N SER A 510 -6.38 15.39 -7.67
CA SER A 510 -5.66 16.12 -8.70
C SER A 510 -4.14 15.93 -8.56
N ILE A 511 -3.39 16.06 -9.65
CA ILE A 511 -1.93 16.16 -9.59
C ILE A 511 -1.57 17.46 -8.87
N SER A 512 -0.96 17.35 -7.70
CA SER A 512 -0.64 18.51 -6.87
C SER A 512 0.42 19.40 -7.53
N ARG A 513 0.18 20.70 -7.48
CA ARG A 513 1.14 21.74 -7.88
C ARG A 513 1.76 22.46 -6.69
N ILE A 514 1.47 21.99 -5.49
CA ILE A 514 1.98 22.56 -4.25
C ILE A 514 3.31 21.92 -3.92
N SER A 515 4.32 22.73 -3.60
CA SER A 515 5.61 22.31 -3.10
C SER A 515 5.62 22.37 -1.58
N TYR A 516 6.24 21.38 -0.93
CA TYR A 516 6.41 21.32 0.52
C TYR A 516 7.88 21.10 0.85
N ASP A 517 8.39 21.73 1.92
CA ASP A 517 9.75 21.52 2.45
C ASP A 517 10.87 21.59 1.42
N GLY A 518 10.75 22.47 0.44
CA GLY A 518 11.74 22.59 -0.63
C GLY A 518 11.70 21.42 -1.63
N GLN A 519 10.78 20.48 -1.51
CA GLN A 519 10.55 19.45 -2.51
C GLN A 519 9.73 20.03 -3.66
N LEU A 520 10.03 19.55 -4.87
CA LEU A 520 9.23 19.88 -6.05
C LEU A 520 7.80 19.37 -5.89
N SER A 521 6.83 20.11 -6.44
CA SER A 521 5.44 19.65 -6.52
C SER A 521 5.33 18.31 -7.26
N HIS A 522 4.26 17.55 -7.02
CA HIS A 522 4.02 16.31 -7.75
C HIS A 522 4.03 16.53 -9.26
N PHE A 523 3.41 17.60 -9.72
CA PHE A 523 3.44 18.00 -11.13
C PHE A 523 4.87 18.20 -11.66
N ASP A 524 5.69 18.96 -10.92
CA ASP A 524 7.07 19.23 -11.38
C ASP A 524 7.94 18.00 -11.31
N ARG A 525 7.75 17.11 -10.32
CA ARG A 525 8.45 15.82 -10.29
C ARG A 525 8.10 14.93 -11.48
N LEU A 526 6.86 14.93 -11.92
CA LEU A 526 6.43 14.13 -13.08
C LEU A 526 6.94 14.71 -14.41
N PHE A 527 6.79 16.01 -14.61
CA PHE A 527 6.96 16.61 -15.93
C PHE A 527 8.24 17.44 -16.09
N ASN A 528 8.78 18.00 -15.00
CA ASN A 528 9.85 18.99 -15.01
C ASN A 528 11.13 18.59 -14.26
N ASN A 529 11.28 17.35 -13.87
CA ASN A 529 12.44 16.91 -13.08
C ASN A 529 13.25 15.79 -13.77
N PRO A 530 14.31 16.14 -14.52
CA PRO A 530 14.68 17.48 -15.00
C PRO A 530 13.79 17.94 -16.15
N PRO A 531 13.77 19.23 -16.47
CA PRO A 531 13.08 19.71 -17.69
C PRO A 531 13.68 19.04 -18.94
N LEU A 532 12.84 18.57 -19.84
CA LEU A 532 13.30 17.92 -21.07
C LEU A 532 13.93 18.96 -22.00
N ASN A 533 15.17 18.73 -22.44
CA ASN A 533 15.96 19.67 -23.26
C ASN A 533 16.04 21.09 -22.64
N GLY A 534 15.97 21.19 -21.31
CA GLY A 534 15.98 22.47 -20.59
C GLY A 534 14.69 23.29 -20.69
N VAL A 535 13.65 22.75 -21.33
CA VAL A 535 12.35 23.41 -21.49
C VAL A 535 11.37 22.91 -20.43
N THR A 536 10.85 23.82 -19.60
CA THR A 536 9.82 23.52 -18.60
C THR A 536 8.49 23.22 -19.28
N TYR A 537 7.90 22.08 -18.96
CA TYR A 537 6.56 21.71 -19.41
C TYR A 537 5.51 22.56 -18.71
N THR A 538 4.67 23.20 -19.49
CA THR A 538 3.58 24.06 -19.00
C THR A 538 2.25 23.60 -19.54
N LEU A 539 1.19 23.81 -18.74
CA LEU A 539 -0.19 23.53 -19.14
C LEU A 539 -0.70 24.61 -20.10
N GLY A 540 -1.75 24.25 -20.84
CA GLY A 540 -2.41 25.16 -21.79
C GLY A 540 -1.87 25.05 -23.21
N GLY A 541 -2.31 25.97 -24.07
CA GLY A 541 -2.04 25.91 -25.50
C GLY A 541 -2.95 24.95 -26.26
N ASP A 542 -2.54 24.56 -27.45
CA ASP A 542 -3.29 23.65 -28.31
C ASP A 542 -3.30 22.22 -27.72
N ASP A 543 -4.31 21.46 -28.10
CA ASP A 543 -4.41 20.06 -27.75
C ASP A 543 -3.19 19.26 -28.21
N ILE A 544 -2.79 18.28 -27.43
CA ILE A 544 -1.63 17.44 -27.75
C ILE A 544 -2.10 16.27 -28.62
N PRO A 545 -1.55 16.09 -29.83
CA PRO A 545 -1.83 14.92 -30.63
C PRO A 545 -1.20 13.67 -30.01
N MET A 546 -1.97 12.60 -29.91
CA MET A 546 -1.56 11.40 -29.16
C MET A 546 -1.25 10.21 -30.08
N GLU A 547 -1.51 10.31 -31.39
CA GLU A 547 -1.21 9.22 -32.34
C GLU A 547 0.27 8.86 -32.32
N PRO A 548 0.65 7.58 -32.50
CA PRO A 548 2.04 7.12 -32.36
C PRO A 548 3.06 7.90 -33.20
N ASP A 549 2.67 8.34 -34.38
CA ASP A 549 3.54 9.03 -35.37
C ASP A 549 3.51 10.56 -35.25
N ALA A 550 2.76 11.11 -34.29
CA ALA A 550 2.65 12.55 -34.12
C ALA A 550 3.96 13.17 -33.61
N GLY A 551 4.35 14.32 -34.18
CA GLY A 551 5.64 14.98 -33.95
C GLY A 551 5.67 16.03 -32.83
N ASP A 552 4.70 16.09 -31.93
CA ASP A 552 4.63 17.10 -30.85
C ASP A 552 5.68 16.82 -29.76
N PRO A 553 6.59 17.77 -29.44
CA PRO A 553 7.64 17.56 -28.42
C PRO A 553 7.09 17.35 -27.00
N ARG A 554 5.90 17.82 -26.68
CA ARG A 554 5.24 17.63 -25.39
C ARG A 554 4.97 16.13 -25.11
N ARG A 555 4.80 15.33 -26.16
CA ARG A 555 4.63 13.88 -26.04
C ARG A 555 5.84 13.20 -25.41
N GLU A 556 7.06 13.69 -25.71
CA GLU A 556 8.26 13.11 -25.09
C GLU A 556 8.28 13.31 -23.55
N VAL A 557 7.77 14.45 -23.09
CA VAL A 557 7.60 14.69 -21.66
C VAL A 557 6.56 13.74 -21.08
N LEU A 558 5.42 13.55 -21.75
CA LEU A 558 4.37 12.62 -21.30
C LEU A 558 4.84 11.16 -21.29
N LYS A 559 5.56 10.72 -22.31
CA LYS A 559 6.15 9.37 -22.37
C LYS A 559 7.08 9.10 -21.19
N ARG A 560 7.94 10.06 -20.88
CA ARG A 560 8.83 9.98 -19.74
C ARG A 560 8.05 9.95 -18.42
N ALA A 561 7.09 10.86 -18.24
CA ALA A 561 6.29 10.99 -17.03
C ALA A 561 5.49 9.71 -16.75
N PHE A 562 4.91 9.11 -17.78
CA PHE A 562 4.10 7.89 -17.65
C PHE A 562 4.89 6.59 -17.89
N ARG A 563 6.19 6.68 -18.18
CA ARG A 563 7.08 5.53 -18.45
C ARG A 563 6.52 4.60 -19.52
N VAL A 564 6.14 5.16 -20.64
CA VAL A 564 5.57 4.45 -21.82
C VAL A 564 6.26 4.87 -23.10
N ASP A 565 6.16 4.03 -24.12
CA ASP A 565 6.54 4.37 -25.49
C ASP A 565 5.40 5.08 -26.25
N ASN A 566 5.57 5.31 -27.54
CA ASN A 566 4.57 5.94 -28.38
C ASN A 566 3.25 5.15 -28.42
N THR A 567 3.35 3.82 -28.49
CA THR A 567 2.19 2.93 -28.51
C THR A 567 1.47 2.93 -27.17
N GLY A 568 2.24 2.84 -26.07
CA GLY A 568 1.70 2.89 -24.72
C GLY A 568 1.02 4.20 -24.40
N LEU A 569 1.57 5.33 -24.86
CA LEU A 569 0.94 6.65 -24.68
C LEU A 569 -0.42 6.72 -25.42
N TRP A 570 -0.49 6.18 -26.62
CA TRP A 570 -1.74 6.06 -27.37
C TRP A 570 -2.74 5.15 -26.65
N GLN A 571 -2.29 4.01 -26.17
CA GLN A 571 -3.15 3.08 -25.42
C GLN A 571 -3.70 3.71 -24.14
N LEU A 572 -2.92 4.51 -23.41
CA LEU A 572 -3.40 5.25 -22.25
C LEU A 572 -4.57 6.16 -22.61
N LEU A 573 -4.48 6.89 -23.73
CA LEU A 573 -5.60 7.73 -24.19
C LEU A 573 -6.84 6.90 -24.53
N VAL A 574 -6.67 5.79 -25.26
CA VAL A 574 -7.78 4.91 -25.66
C VAL A 574 -8.48 4.34 -24.44
N ILE A 575 -7.73 3.92 -23.42
CA ILE A 575 -8.31 3.37 -22.19
C ILE A 575 -9.01 4.45 -21.37
N THR A 576 -8.44 5.64 -21.29
CA THR A 576 -8.95 6.74 -20.46
C THR A 576 -10.36 7.15 -20.87
N ASN A 577 -10.65 7.16 -22.17
CA ASN A 577 -11.96 7.51 -22.70
C ASN A 577 -12.30 6.67 -23.94
N ARG A 578 -12.79 5.47 -23.72
CA ARG A 578 -13.14 4.52 -24.80
C ARG A 578 -14.32 4.96 -25.66
N GLU A 579 -15.20 5.77 -25.12
CA GLU A 579 -16.36 6.27 -25.86
C GLU A 579 -15.99 7.39 -26.85
N ASN A 580 -15.00 8.20 -26.46
CA ASN A 580 -14.53 9.31 -27.28
C ASN A 580 -13.29 8.89 -28.10
N LYS A 581 -13.49 8.73 -29.41
CA LYS A 581 -12.40 8.39 -30.34
C LYS A 581 -11.48 9.59 -30.66
N SER A 582 -11.30 10.51 -29.72
CA SER A 582 -10.39 11.64 -29.90
C SER A 582 -8.97 11.16 -30.10
N LYS A 583 -8.26 11.78 -31.03
CA LYS A 583 -6.83 11.54 -31.29
C LYS A 583 -5.93 12.53 -30.56
N THR A 584 -6.54 13.48 -29.88
CA THR A 584 -5.86 14.54 -29.13
C THR A 584 -6.32 14.56 -27.68
N ILE A 585 -5.51 15.16 -26.81
CA ILE A 585 -5.85 15.42 -25.42
C ILE A 585 -5.63 16.90 -25.09
N GLU A 586 -6.57 17.48 -24.38
CA GLU A 586 -6.39 18.83 -23.83
C GLU A 586 -5.22 18.85 -22.83
N ASN A 587 -4.34 19.84 -22.95
CA ASN A 587 -3.19 20.01 -22.04
C ASN A 587 -3.61 20.65 -20.71
N LYS A 588 -4.44 19.92 -19.95
CA LYS A 588 -4.97 20.31 -18.63
C LYS A 588 -4.63 19.24 -17.59
N THR A 589 -4.46 19.66 -16.33
CA THR A 589 -4.14 18.75 -15.21
C THR A 589 -5.15 17.62 -15.09
N GLU A 590 -6.44 17.89 -15.24
CA GLU A 590 -7.50 16.89 -15.18
C GLU A 590 -7.33 15.80 -16.23
N LYS A 591 -7.01 16.17 -17.48
CA LYS A 591 -6.82 15.22 -18.57
C LYS A 591 -5.56 14.39 -18.38
N LEU A 592 -4.46 15.04 -17.97
CA LEU A 592 -3.21 14.36 -17.66
C LEU A 592 -3.36 13.42 -16.45
N ARG A 593 -4.15 13.82 -15.45
CA ARG A 593 -4.52 12.95 -14.31
C ARG A 593 -5.19 11.67 -14.77
N GLY A 594 -6.09 11.72 -15.76
CA GLY A 594 -6.74 10.53 -16.30
C GLY A 594 -5.74 9.54 -16.89
N LEU A 595 -4.75 10.02 -17.66
CA LEU A 595 -3.67 9.18 -18.18
C LEU A 595 -2.82 8.57 -17.05
N LEU A 596 -2.47 9.40 -16.05
CA LEU A 596 -1.71 8.96 -14.89
C LEU A 596 -2.48 7.89 -14.11
N PHE A 597 -3.78 8.08 -13.88
CA PHE A 597 -4.63 7.11 -13.19
C PHE A 597 -4.60 5.75 -13.89
N VAL A 598 -4.78 5.71 -15.21
CA VAL A 598 -4.72 4.46 -15.99
C VAL A 598 -3.34 3.82 -15.89
N ARG A 599 -2.27 4.63 -15.96
CA ARG A 599 -0.90 4.13 -15.79
C ARG A 599 -0.68 3.52 -14.40
N LEU A 600 -1.08 4.23 -13.35
CA LEU A 600 -0.98 3.75 -11.97
C LEU A 600 -1.84 2.51 -11.74
N LEU A 601 -3.01 2.42 -12.36
CA LEU A 601 -3.86 1.24 -12.32
C LEU A 601 -3.12 0.00 -12.87
N ALA A 602 -2.37 0.17 -13.96
CA ALA A 602 -1.51 -0.90 -14.48
C ALA A 602 -0.36 -1.23 -13.50
N ASP A 603 0.33 -0.21 -12.96
CA ASP A 603 1.48 -0.38 -12.08
C ASP A 603 1.13 -1.12 -10.79
N VAL A 604 0.04 -0.74 -10.10
CA VAL A 604 -0.35 -1.36 -8.82
C VAL A 604 -0.81 -2.81 -8.97
N HIS A 605 -1.14 -3.24 -10.20
CA HIS A 605 -1.50 -4.63 -10.50
C HIS A 605 -0.38 -5.38 -11.23
N ASN A 606 0.81 -4.78 -11.38
CA ASN A 606 1.95 -5.33 -12.12
C ASN A 606 1.62 -5.73 -13.57
N LEU A 607 0.82 -4.90 -14.23
CA LEU A 607 0.39 -5.09 -15.62
C LEU A 607 1.10 -4.10 -16.56
N THR A 608 1.30 -4.52 -17.78
CA THR A 608 1.55 -3.55 -18.87
C THR A 608 0.25 -2.83 -19.24
N VAL A 609 0.36 -1.66 -19.90
CA VAL A 609 -0.83 -0.93 -20.36
C VAL A 609 -1.69 -1.79 -21.31
N ALA A 610 -1.05 -2.58 -22.17
CA ALA A 610 -1.73 -3.50 -23.08
C ALA A 610 -2.46 -4.63 -22.34
N GLN A 611 -1.85 -5.19 -21.30
CA GLN A 611 -2.49 -6.22 -20.47
C GLN A 611 -3.67 -5.65 -19.68
N LEU A 612 -3.53 -4.44 -19.11
CA LEU A 612 -4.65 -3.76 -18.47
C LEU A 612 -5.79 -3.54 -19.46
N ASP A 613 -5.49 -3.06 -20.67
CA ASP A 613 -6.50 -2.90 -21.72
C ASP A 613 -7.23 -4.19 -22.02
N ALA A 614 -6.50 -5.28 -22.20
CA ALA A 614 -7.06 -6.60 -22.43
C ALA A 614 -8.01 -7.05 -21.29
N LEU A 615 -7.60 -6.90 -20.03
CA LEU A 615 -8.43 -7.25 -18.88
C LEU A 615 -9.67 -6.37 -18.75
N LEU A 616 -9.55 -5.07 -19.04
CA LEU A 616 -10.70 -4.17 -19.06
C LEU A 616 -11.71 -4.51 -20.16
N GLN A 617 -11.24 -5.00 -21.32
CA GLN A 617 -12.13 -5.43 -22.42
C GLN A 617 -13.06 -6.59 -22.03
N ILE A 618 -12.62 -7.48 -21.17
CA ILE A 618 -13.42 -8.61 -20.68
C ILE A 618 -14.20 -8.29 -19.40
N SER A 619 -14.02 -7.10 -18.84
CA SER A 619 -14.63 -6.68 -17.59
C SER A 619 -15.93 -5.90 -17.82
N PRO A 620 -16.74 -5.71 -16.76
CA PRO A 620 -17.87 -4.78 -16.78
C PRO A 620 -17.48 -3.31 -17.06
N TYR A 621 -16.18 -3.00 -16.96
CA TYR A 621 -15.62 -1.65 -17.12
C TYR A 621 -15.11 -1.37 -18.53
N ASN A 622 -15.49 -2.17 -19.51
CA ASN A 622 -15.05 -2.01 -20.91
C ASN A 622 -15.42 -0.65 -21.52
N SER A 623 -16.55 -0.06 -21.13
CA SER A 623 -16.99 1.27 -21.57
C SER A 623 -16.61 2.38 -20.57
N MET A 624 -15.56 2.21 -19.82
CA MET A 624 -15.14 3.12 -18.77
C MET A 624 -14.73 4.50 -19.31
N ASN A 625 -15.28 5.55 -18.68
CA ASN A 625 -14.78 6.91 -18.80
C ASN A 625 -14.14 7.31 -17.46
N VAL A 626 -12.81 7.41 -17.45
CA VAL A 626 -12.02 7.71 -16.23
C VAL A 626 -12.41 9.04 -15.60
N TYR A 627 -12.82 10.01 -16.40
CA TYR A 627 -13.19 11.34 -15.90
C TYR A 627 -14.54 11.37 -15.20
N ALA A 628 -15.42 10.42 -15.50
CA ALA A 628 -16.75 10.30 -14.93
C ALA A 628 -16.88 9.17 -13.88
N LEU A 629 -15.77 8.51 -13.51
CA LEU A 629 -15.78 7.44 -12.51
C LEU A 629 -16.15 7.98 -11.12
N ASP A 630 -17.28 7.53 -10.59
CA ASP A 630 -17.62 7.74 -9.20
C ASP A 630 -16.76 6.88 -8.26
N GLY A 631 -16.78 7.22 -6.96
CA GLY A 631 -15.98 6.53 -5.96
C GLY A 631 -16.30 5.04 -5.82
N LYS A 632 -17.58 4.66 -5.97
CA LYS A 632 -18.03 3.27 -5.86
C LYS A 632 -17.53 2.44 -7.03
N THR A 633 -17.79 2.89 -8.24
CA THR A 633 -17.37 2.20 -9.47
C THR A 633 -15.85 2.04 -9.52
N ARG A 634 -15.09 3.05 -9.08
CA ARG A 634 -13.63 2.99 -8.97
C ARG A 634 -13.18 1.92 -7.98
N GLN A 635 -13.77 1.85 -6.78
CA GLN A 635 -13.46 0.83 -5.79
C GLN A 635 -13.76 -0.59 -6.29
N GLU A 636 -14.91 -0.78 -6.92
CA GLU A 636 -15.31 -2.05 -7.51
C GLU A 636 -14.35 -2.49 -8.63
N MET A 637 -13.92 -1.56 -9.48
CA MET A 637 -12.93 -1.82 -10.53
C MET A 637 -11.56 -2.21 -9.96
N LEU A 638 -11.04 -1.47 -8.99
CA LEU A 638 -9.77 -1.79 -8.32
C LEU A 638 -9.85 -3.16 -7.65
N SER A 639 -10.96 -3.45 -7.00
CA SER A 639 -11.23 -4.72 -6.35
C SER A 639 -11.29 -5.88 -7.36
N PHE A 640 -11.99 -5.68 -8.47
CA PHE A 640 -12.07 -6.64 -9.57
C PHE A 640 -10.67 -6.95 -10.14
N LEU A 641 -9.89 -5.94 -10.49
CA LEU A 641 -8.55 -6.13 -11.02
C LEU A 641 -7.61 -6.83 -10.03
N SER A 642 -7.69 -6.47 -8.76
CA SER A 642 -6.90 -7.15 -7.71
C SER A 642 -7.23 -8.63 -7.60
N ARG A 643 -8.51 -8.99 -7.58
CA ARG A 643 -8.94 -10.39 -7.50
C ARG A 643 -8.55 -11.16 -8.76
N LEU A 644 -8.77 -10.57 -9.93
CA LEU A 644 -8.42 -11.19 -11.20
C LEU A 644 -6.92 -11.43 -11.33
N THR A 645 -6.09 -10.43 -11.01
CA THR A 645 -4.62 -10.57 -11.06
C THR A 645 -4.11 -11.55 -10.01
N GLN A 646 -4.69 -11.56 -8.81
CA GLN A 646 -4.37 -12.54 -7.79
C GLN A 646 -4.75 -13.96 -8.24
N TRP A 647 -5.93 -14.13 -8.85
CA TRP A 647 -6.35 -15.42 -9.41
C TRP A 647 -5.41 -15.89 -10.53
N LEU A 648 -5.05 -15.00 -11.47
CA LEU A 648 -4.09 -15.30 -12.53
C LEU A 648 -2.75 -15.78 -11.96
N ASN A 649 -2.23 -15.06 -10.96
CA ASN A 649 -0.97 -15.44 -10.28
C ASN A 649 -1.09 -16.78 -9.55
N THR A 650 -2.20 -17.04 -8.88
CA THR A 650 -2.45 -18.30 -8.16
C THR A 650 -2.51 -19.48 -9.12
N GLN A 651 -3.13 -19.28 -10.28
CA GLN A 651 -3.24 -20.31 -11.32
C GLN A 651 -2.03 -20.35 -12.26
N ASN A 652 -1.06 -19.43 -12.07
CA ASN A 652 0.11 -19.30 -12.94
C ASN A 652 -0.26 -19.12 -14.44
N ILE A 653 -1.31 -18.32 -14.69
CA ILE A 653 -1.82 -17.98 -16.02
C ILE A 653 -1.43 -16.55 -16.36
N THR A 654 -0.89 -16.32 -17.56
CA THR A 654 -0.65 -14.94 -18.04
C THR A 654 -1.94 -14.31 -18.60
N VAL A 655 -1.95 -12.99 -18.74
CA VAL A 655 -3.09 -12.26 -19.33
C VAL A 655 -3.31 -12.72 -20.77
N GLU A 656 -2.24 -12.93 -21.54
CA GLU A 656 -2.30 -13.40 -22.92
C GLU A 656 -2.92 -14.81 -23.00
N GLN A 657 -2.58 -15.67 -22.05
CA GLN A 657 -3.17 -17.01 -21.94
C GLN A 657 -4.64 -16.95 -21.58
N LEU A 658 -5.03 -16.04 -20.68
CA LEU A 658 -6.43 -15.81 -20.37
C LEU A 658 -7.20 -15.33 -21.61
N MET A 659 -6.64 -14.38 -22.37
CA MET A 659 -7.27 -13.89 -23.60
C MET A 659 -7.39 -14.98 -24.66
N LEU A 660 -6.42 -15.88 -24.72
CA LEU A 660 -6.49 -17.08 -25.54
C LEU A 660 -7.63 -18.01 -25.10
N LEU A 661 -7.73 -18.28 -23.78
CA LEU A 661 -8.80 -19.12 -23.21
C LEU A 661 -10.20 -18.57 -23.49
N LEU A 662 -10.34 -17.23 -23.49
CA LEU A 662 -11.62 -16.55 -23.71
C LEU A 662 -11.93 -16.25 -25.19
N ASP A 663 -11.16 -16.77 -26.12
CA ASP A 663 -11.31 -16.53 -27.57
C ASP A 663 -11.28 -15.06 -27.99
N LYS A 664 -10.56 -14.20 -27.20
CA LYS A 664 -10.43 -12.77 -27.50
C LYS A 664 -9.27 -12.47 -28.42
N ILE A 665 -8.36 -13.42 -28.62
CA ILE A 665 -7.26 -13.36 -29.58
C ILE A 665 -7.53 -14.44 -30.63
N SER A 666 -7.76 -14.05 -31.88
CA SER A 666 -7.96 -14.97 -33.00
C SER A 666 -7.04 -14.54 -34.14
N PRO A 667 -5.98 -15.28 -34.43
CA PRO A 667 -5.07 -14.94 -35.53
C PRO A 667 -5.75 -15.23 -36.89
N ALA A 668 -5.69 -14.29 -37.81
CA ALA A 668 -6.20 -14.45 -39.17
C ALA A 668 -5.37 -15.46 -40.01
N ALA A 669 -4.18 -15.83 -39.55
CA ALA A 669 -3.32 -16.84 -40.18
C ALA A 669 -2.47 -17.55 -39.11
N PRO A 670 -1.98 -18.77 -39.34
CA PRO A 670 -1.14 -19.46 -38.39
C PRO A 670 0.12 -18.66 -38.04
N THR A 671 0.38 -18.53 -36.70
CA THR A 671 1.63 -17.98 -36.20
C THR A 671 2.83 -18.87 -36.59
N LYS A 672 4.05 -18.40 -36.32
CA LYS A 672 5.24 -19.23 -36.59
C LYS A 672 5.22 -20.55 -35.85
N GLU A 673 4.81 -20.56 -34.60
CA GLU A 673 4.69 -21.77 -33.78
C GLU A 673 3.59 -22.73 -34.31
N MET A 674 2.43 -22.19 -34.70
CA MET A 674 1.37 -22.94 -35.33
C MET A 674 1.82 -23.53 -36.65
N GLN A 675 2.56 -22.79 -37.46
CA GLN A 675 3.11 -23.25 -38.71
C GLN A 675 4.10 -24.41 -38.49
N VAL A 676 4.95 -24.33 -37.46
CA VAL A 676 5.88 -25.43 -37.09
C VAL A 676 5.10 -26.69 -36.74
N LEU A 677 4.01 -26.57 -35.94
CA LEU A 677 3.13 -27.68 -35.60
C LEU A 677 2.50 -28.31 -36.87
N LEU A 678 1.97 -27.48 -37.75
CA LEU A 678 1.33 -27.93 -38.99
C LEU A 678 2.34 -28.63 -39.93
N ASP A 679 3.56 -28.12 -40.00
CA ASP A 679 4.66 -28.73 -40.79
C ASP A 679 5.16 -30.05 -40.18
N LEU A 680 5.23 -30.12 -38.84
CA LEU A 680 5.52 -31.41 -38.15
C LEU A 680 4.43 -32.45 -38.41
N LEU A 681 3.19 -32.07 -38.34
CA LEU A 681 2.08 -32.98 -38.69
C LEU A 681 2.14 -33.40 -40.15
N ARG A 682 2.41 -32.50 -41.10
CA ARG A 682 2.53 -32.81 -42.55
C ARG A 682 3.67 -33.78 -42.84
N ASN A 683 4.78 -33.65 -42.12
CA ASN A 683 6.02 -34.41 -42.38
C ASN A 683 6.23 -35.57 -41.40
N GLY A 684 5.40 -35.77 -40.42
CA GLY A 684 5.55 -36.73 -39.31
C GLY A 684 5.23 -38.19 -39.64
N GLY A 685 5.21 -38.58 -40.90
CA GLY A 685 4.97 -39.99 -41.29
C GLY A 685 3.53 -40.48 -41.10
N ILE A 686 2.59 -39.55 -40.97
CA ILE A 686 1.16 -39.84 -40.79
C ILE A 686 0.59 -40.42 -42.09
N ASP A 687 -0.12 -41.56 -42.02
CA ASP A 687 -0.76 -42.18 -43.19
C ASP A 687 -1.83 -41.26 -43.78
N LYS A 688 -1.61 -40.77 -44.98
CA LYS A 688 -2.47 -39.85 -45.70
C LYS A 688 -3.76 -40.46 -46.22
N THR A 689 -3.84 -41.79 -46.20
CA THR A 689 -4.97 -42.54 -46.79
C THR A 689 -5.92 -43.10 -45.78
N ASN A 690 -5.50 -43.35 -44.53
CA ASN A 690 -6.30 -43.98 -43.49
C ASN A 690 -6.77 -42.99 -42.40
N THR A 691 -8.00 -42.49 -42.55
CA THR A 691 -8.61 -41.58 -41.56
C THR A 691 -9.03 -42.27 -40.26
N LYS A 692 -9.11 -43.61 -40.21
CA LYS A 692 -9.55 -44.36 -39.01
C LYS A 692 -8.48 -44.42 -37.94
N THR A 693 -7.20 -44.31 -38.31
CA THR A 693 -6.03 -44.33 -37.42
C THR A 693 -5.48 -42.94 -37.20
N LEU A 694 -6.18 -41.88 -37.62
CA LEU A 694 -5.68 -40.53 -37.63
C LEU A 694 -5.32 -40.05 -36.22
N TYR A 695 -6.15 -40.28 -35.20
CA TYR A 695 -5.87 -39.88 -33.83
C TYR A 695 -4.58 -40.52 -33.29
N THR A 696 -4.44 -41.82 -33.44
CA THR A 696 -3.29 -42.60 -32.98
C THR A 696 -2.02 -42.20 -33.72
N THR A 697 -2.06 -41.84 -35.00
CA THR A 697 -0.90 -41.46 -35.81
C THR A 697 -0.49 -39.99 -35.58
N MET A 698 -1.43 -39.10 -35.27
CA MET A 698 -1.18 -37.71 -34.93
C MET A 698 -0.73 -37.53 -33.47
N ALA A 699 -1.17 -38.43 -32.58
CA ALA A 699 -0.92 -38.30 -31.13
C ALA A 699 0.54 -38.10 -30.75
N PRO A 700 1.54 -38.85 -31.28
CA PRO A 700 2.95 -38.64 -30.92
C PRO A 700 3.46 -37.23 -31.26
N VAL A 701 3.06 -36.72 -32.43
CA VAL A 701 3.45 -35.36 -32.86
C VAL A 701 2.80 -34.28 -31.99
N ILE A 702 1.51 -34.44 -31.71
CA ILE A 702 0.75 -33.51 -30.82
C ILE A 702 1.33 -33.56 -29.41
N THR A 703 1.57 -34.77 -28.88
CA THR A 703 2.17 -34.94 -27.53
C THR A 703 3.51 -34.24 -27.41
N ALA A 704 4.40 -34.47 -28.38
CA ALA A 704 5.72 -33.85 -28.38
C ALA A 704 5.65 -32.34 -28.58
N ALA A 705 4.84 -31.85 -29.52
CA ALA A 705 4.69 -30.41 -29.79
C ALA A 705 4.03 -29.64 -28.61
N MET A 706 3.08 -30.25 -27.95
CA MET A 706 2.34 -29.68 -26.83
C MET A 706 2.97 -30.04 -25.48
N GLN A 707 4.08 -30.78 -25.46
CA GLN A 707 4.79 -31.20 -24.23
C GLN A 707 3.84 -31.87 -23.22
N LEU A 708 3.07 -32.83 -23.65
CA LEU A 708 2.21 -33.67 -22.82
C LEU A 708 3.03 -34.90 -22.34
N ASP A 709 2.65 -35.48 -21.22
CA ASP A 709 3.44 -36.51 -20.56
C ASP A 709 3.55 -37.82 -21.33
N ILE A 710 2.44 -38.28 -21.94
CA ILE A 710 2.36 -39.53 -22.65
C ILE A 710 1.57 -39.41 -23.97
N THR A 711 1.84 -40.34 -24.89
CA THR A 711 1.20 -40.31 -26.22
C THR A 711 -0.30 -40.41 -26.20
N GLU A 712 -0.88 -41.19 -25.26
CA GLU A 712 -2.32 -41.31 -25.06
C GLU A 712 -2.98 -39.98 -24.69
N SER A 713 -2.27 -39.06 -24.07
CA SER A 713 -2.76 -37.70 -23.78
C SER A 713 -2.96 -36.90 -25.06
N GLY A 714 -2.10 -37.08 -26.08
CA GLY A 714 -2.28 -36.42 -27.37
C GLY A 714 -3.50 -36.96 -28.13
N GLU A 715 -3.74 -38.25 -28.06
CA GLU A 715 -4.95 -38.84 -28.63
C GLU A 715 -6.23 -38.39 -27.90
N ALA A 716 -6.22 -38.38 -26.57
CA ALA A 716 -7.31 -37.89 -25.75
C ALA A 716 -7.62 -36.41 -26.00
N LEU A 717 -6.60 -35.59 -26.18
CA LEU A 717 -6.73 -34.17 -26.53
C LEU A 717 -7.46 -33.96 -27.86
N LEU A 718 -7.07 -34.71 -28.91
CA LEU A 718 -7.70 -34.62 -30.21
C LEU A 718 -9.16 -35.11 -30.17
N ARG A 719 -9.43 -36.21 -29.43
CA ARG A 719 -10.81 -36.70 -29.20
C ARG A 719 -11.64 -35.71 -28.41
N TRP A 720 -11.04 -35.06 -27.38
CA TRP A 720 -11.72 -34.03 -26.62
C TRP A 720 -12.09 -32.84 -27.52
N LEU A 721 -11.18 -32.39 -28.41
CA LEU A 721 -11.48 -31.32 -29.35
C LEU A 721 -12.66 -31.69 -30.26
N ASP A 722 -12.67 -32.90 -30.83
CA ASP A 722 -13.69 -33.33 -31.77
C ASP A 722 -15.05 -33.64 -31.11
N ASN A 723 -15.06 -34.20 -29.89
CA ASN A 723 -16.27 -34.48 -29.15
C ASN A 723 -16.94 -33.21 -28.59
N ASN A 724 -16.12 -32.22 -28.26
CA ASN A 724 -16.57 -30.92 -27.78
C ASN A 724 -16.32 -29.84 -28.83
N HIS A 725 -16.83 -30.11 -30.01
CA HIS A 725 -16.55 -29.33 -31.19
C HIS A 725 -17.12 -27.91 -31.10
N PRO A 726 -16.31 -26.84 -30.93
CA PRO A 726 -16.83 -25.48 -30.96
C PRO A 726 -17.37 -25.14 -32.36
N ALA A 727 -18.44 -24.36 -32.39
CA ALA A 727 -19.02 -23.96 -33.69
C ALA A 727 -17.97 -23.18 -34.54
N GLY A 728 -17.80 -23.65 -35.77
CA GLY A 728 -16.87 -23.03 -36.74
C GLY A 728 -15.41 -23.49 -36.64
N ILE A 729 -15.07 -24.39 -35.73
CA ILE A 729 -13.73 -25.00 -35.64
C ILE A 729 -13.73 -26.29 -36.46
N LEU A 730 -12.64 -26.61 -37.09
CA LEU A 730 -12.48 -27.88 -37.87
C LEU A 730 -12.39 -29.07 -36.92
N THR A 731 -12.97 -30.20 -37.34
CA THR A 731 -12.64 -31.50 -36.75
C THR A 731 -11.21 -31.88 -37.10
N THR A 732 -10.60 -32.78 -36.34
CA THR A 732 -9.25 -33.32 -36.62
C THR A 732 -9.16 -33.86 -38.04
N SER A 733 -10.19 -34.56 -38.55
CA SER A 733 -10.22 -35.07 -39.91
C SER A 733 -10.27 -33.97 -40.98
N GLU A 734 -11.04 -32.91 -40.73
CA GLU A 734 -11.12 -31.75 -41.66
C GLU A 734 -9.84 -30.96 -41.65
N ALA A 735 -9.26 -30.73 -40.47
CA ALA A 735 -7.96 -30.07 -40.32
C ALA A 735 -6.89 -30.86 -41.07
N TRP A 736 -6.85 -32.17 -40.94
CA TRP A 736 -5.91 -33.01 -41.67
C TRP A 736 -5.98 -32.83 -43.18
N LYS A 737 -7.21 -32.86 -43.78
CA LYS A 737 -7.42 -32.59 -45.20
C LYS A 737 -6.83 -31.26 -45.66
N LEU A 738 -6.96 -30.20 -44.81
CA LEU A 738 -6.40 -28.90 -45.14
C LEU A 738 -4.87 -28.86 -44.93
N ILE A 739 -4.31 -29.55 -43.91
CA ILE A 739 -2.87 -29.64 -43.66
C ILE A 739 -2.16 -30.25 -44.86
N ILE A 740 -2.69 -31.33 -45.48
CA ILE A 740 -2.06 -32.00 -46.63
C ILE A 740 -2.34 -31.32 -47.97
N LYS A 741 -3.30 -30.36 -47.99
CA LYS A 741 -3.69 -29.66 -49.24
C LYS A 741 -2.55 -28.82 -49.80
N LYS A 742 -2.21 -28.97 -51.04
CA LYS A 742 -1.29 -28.08 -51.78
C LYS A 742 -2.03 -26.82 -52.19
N GLY A 743 -1.44 -25.66 -51.95
CA GLY A 743 -2.04 -24.37 -52.34
C GLY A 743 -3.20 -23.96 -51.42
N GLN A 744 -2.93 -23.81 -50.13
CA GLN A 744 -3.90 -23.32 -49.14
C GLN A 744 -4.32 -21.87 -49.42
N THR A 745 -5.63 -21.59 -49.40
CA THR A 745 -6.20 -20.24 -49.51
C THR A 745 -6.08 -19.49 -48.17
N ALA A 746 -6.30 -18.18 -48.16
CA ALA A 746 -6.34 -17.39 -46.95
C ALA A 746 -7.36 -17.94 -45.92
N GLY A 747 -8.57 -18.32 -46.40
CA GLY A 747 -9.60 -18.94 -45.55
C GLY A 747 -9.23 -20.33 -45.02
N ASP A 748 -8.43 -21.13 -45.76
CA ASP A 748 -7.90 -22.39 -45.24
C ASP A 748 -6.91 -22.13 -44.08
N LYS A 749 -6.06 -21.12 -44.25
CA LYS A 749 -5.09 -20.74 -43.21
C LYS A 749 -5.74 -20.20 -41.95
N GLU A 750 -6.78 -19.37 -42.09
CA GLU A 750 -7.59 -18.88 -40.98
C GLU A 750 -8.25 -20.03 -40.20
N LYS A 751 -8.86 -20.99 -40.89
CA LYS A 751 -9.46 -22.17 -40.25
C LYS A 751 -8.45 -23.07 -39.58
N LEU A 752 -7.24 -23.25 -40.14
CA LEU A 752 -6.16 -23.98 -39.49
C LEU A 752 -5.62 -23.22 -38.28
N ALA A 753 -5.52 -21.91 -38.32
CA ALA A 753 -5.13 -21.09 -37.16
C ALA A 753 -6.14 -21.27 -36.02
N ALA A 754 -7.43 -21.21 -36.30
CA ALA A 754 -8.49 -21.42 -35.31
C ALA A 754 -8.44 -22.84 -34.70
N TRP A 755 -8.15 -23.87 -35.50
CA TRP A 755 -7.98 -25.23 -35.01
C TRP A 755 -6.77 -25.39 -34.09
N CYS A 756 -5.61 -24.82 -34.47
CA CYS A 756 -4.42 -24.80 -33.61
C CYS A 756 -4.67 -24.05 -32.31
N GLN A 757 -5.40 -22.92 -32.37
CA GLN A 757 -5.80 -22.14 -31.19
C GLN A 757 -6.68 -22.98 -30.26
N ALA A 758 -7.67 -23.69 -30.78
CA ALA A 758 -8.54 -24.55 -29.98
C ALA A 758 -7.78 -25.70 -29.31
N LEU A 759 -6.74 -26.25 -29.94
CA LEU A 759 -5.81 -27.19 -29.31
C LEU A 759 -5.02 -26.52 -28.17
N ALA A 760 -4.44 -25.34 -28.43
CA ALA A 760 -3.66 -24.60 -27.44
C ALA A 760 -4.50 -24.24 -26.19
N GLN A 761 -5.73 -23.84 -26.36
CA GLN A 761 -6.68 -23.57 -25.26
C GLN A 761 -6.84 -24.80 -24.36
N ARG A 762 -7.04 -25.97 -24.94
CA ARG A 762 -7.21 -27.22 -24.18
C ARG A 762 -5.93 -27.65 -23.47
N VAL A 763 -4.79 -27.50 -24.11
CA VAL A 763 -3.49 -27.75 -23.50
C VAL A 763 -3.25 -26.82 -22.32
N LEU A 764 -3.64 -25.56 -22.46
CA LEU A 764 -3.54 -24.59 -21.38
C LEU A 764 -4.40 -25.00 -20.19
N VAL A 765 -5.63 -25.47 -20.41
CA VAL A 765 -6.50 -26.04 -19.38
C VAL A 765 -5.83 -27.24 -18.70
N ILE A 766 -5.30 -28.19 -19.49
CA ILE A 766 -4.62 -29.37 -18.94
C ILE A 766 -3.48 -28.95 -17.98
N ARG A 767 -2.67 -27.99 -18.39
CA ARG A 767 -1.55 -27.49 -17.59
C ARG A 767 -2.00 -26.72 -16.34
N THR A 768 -2.98 -25.85 -16.50
CA THR A 768 -3.50 -25.01 -15.40
C THR A 768 -4.10 -25.86 -14.28
N PHE A 769 -4.88 -26.86 -14.64
CA PHE A 769 -5.55 -27.72 -13.67
C PHE A 769 -4.77 -29.03 -13.40
N THR A 770 -3.56 -29.16 -13.97
CA THR A 770 -2.71 -30.35 -13.81
C THR A 770 -3.45 -31.66 -14.04
N LEU A 771 -4.26 -31.69 -15.13
CA LEU A 771 -5.12 -32.82 -15.42
C LEU A 771 -4.29 -34.08 -15.73
N SER A 772 -4.59 -35.16 -15.02
CA SER A 772 -4.04 -36.49 -15.29
C SER A 772 -4.57 -37.05 -16.59
N ASN A 773 -3.83 -38.02 -17.17
CA ASN A 773 -4.28 -38.70 -18.38
C ASN A 773 -5.67 -39.38 -18.21
N ALA A 774 -5.96 -39.93 -17.04
CA ALA A 774 -7.26 -40.55 -16.76
C ALA A 774 -8.41 -39.52 -16.76
N GLU A 775 -8.18 -38.34 -16.19
CA GLU A 775 -9.16 -37.25 -16.24
C GLU A 775 -9.34 -36.72 -17.65
N LEU A 776 -8.26 -36.57 -18.40
CA LEU A 776 -8.31 -36.16 -19.80
C LEU A 776 -9.07 -37.19 -20.67
N GLN A 777 -8.85 -38.47 -20.46
CA GLN A 777 -9.63 -39.52 -21.11
C GLN A 777 -11.12 -39.44 -20.77
N THR A 778 -11.44 -39.19 -19.50
CA THR A 778 -12.84 -38.99 -19.06
C THR A 778 -13.47 -37.78 -19.75
N LEU A 779 -12.77 -36.66 -19.81
CA LEU A 779 -13.20 -35.46 -20.53
C LEU A 779 -13.38 -35.71 -22.02
N SER A 780 -12.54 -36.55 -22.61
CA SER A 780 -12.64 -36.89 -24.02
C SER A 780 -13.87 -37.74 -24.37
N GLN A 781 -14.48 -38.46 -23.42
CA GLN A 781 -15.61 -39.36 -23.61
C GLN A 781 -16.97 -38.74 -23.29
N GLY A 782 -16.98 -37.71 -22.45
CA GLY A 782 -18.17 -37.02 -21.96
C GLY A 782 -18.57 -35.80 -22.81
N ALA A 783 -19.88 -35.53 -22.91
CA ALA A 783 -20.33 -34.19 -23.28
C ALA A 783 -19.99 -33.26 -22.13
N PRO A 784 -19.31 -32.12 -22.36
CA PRO A 784 -19.04 -31.23 -21.26
C PRO A 784 -20.34 -30.70 -20.70
N PRO A 785 -20.50 -30.64 -19.36
CA PRO A 785 -21.46 -29.75 -18.78
C PRO A 785 -20.97 -28.35 -19.11
N GLU A 786 -21.69 -27.54 -19.75
CA GLU A 786 -21.40 -26.19 -20.20
C GLU A 786 -19.97 -25.91 -20.76
N PRO A 787 -19.81 -25.08 -21.76
CA PRO A 787 -18.48 -24.79 -22.30
C PRO A 787 -17.56 -24.35 -21.18
N LEU A 788 -16.40 -24.93 -21.10
CA LEU A 788 -15.37 -24.61 -20.08
C LEU A 788 -15.08 -23.10 -20.00
N LEU A 789 -15.23 -22.42 -21.13
CA LEU A 789 -15.22 -20.97 -21.24
C LEU A 789 -16.29 -20.30 -20.37
N ASN A 790 -17.51 -20.83 -20.29
CA ASN A 790 -18.56 -20.25 -19.44
C ASN A 790 -18.24 -20.43 -17.96
N CYS A 791 -17.62 -21.56 -17.59
CA CYS A 791 -17.16 -21.78 -16.21
C CYS A 791 -16.07 -20.79 -15.84
N ILE A 792 -15.07 -20.56 -16.69
CA ILE A 792 -13.99 -19.58 -16.44
C ILE A 792 -14.57 -18.16 -16.38
N THR A 793 -15.46 -17.82 -17.32
CA THR A 793 -16.12 -16.50 -17.34
C THR A 793 -17.00 -16.29 -16.11
N SER A 794 -17.69 -17.32 -15.65
CA SER A 794 -18.51 -17.25 -14.43
C SER A 794 -17.65 -17.12 -13.18
N VAL A 795 -16.52 -17.82 -13.08
CA VAL A 795 -15.57 -17.67 -12.00
C VAL A 795 -15.02 -16.24 -11.95
N ILE A 796 -14.65 -15.66 -13.10
CA ILE A 796 -14.19 -14.26 -13.19
C ILE A 796 -15.31 -13.28 -12.83
N SER A 797 -16.56 -13.57 -13.12
CA SER A 797 -17.70 -12.71 -12.81
C SER A 797 -18.19 -12.83 -11.36
N ILE A 798 -18.03 -14.00 -10.74
CA ILE A 798 -18.39 -14.23 -9.34
C ILE A 798 -17.32 -13.73 -8.39
N THR A 799 -16.07 -13.74 -8.82
CA THR A 799 -14.97 -13.14 -8.06
C THR A 799 -14.90 -11.65 -8.28
#